data_77897c5ff123f10a9582e911d82b903f
#
_entry.id   77897c5ff123f10a9582e911d82b903f
#
_cell.length_a   1.000
_cell.length_b   1.000
_cell.length_c   1.000
_cell.angle_alpha   90.00
_cell.angle_beta   90.00
_cell.angle_gamma   90.00
#
_symmetry.space_group_name_H-M   'P 1'
#
loop_
_entity.id
_entity.type
_entity.pdbx_description
1 polymer ?
#
loop_
_entity_poly.entity_id
_entity_poly.type
_entity_poly.pdbx_seq_one_letter_code
_entity_poly.pdbx_strand_id
1 'polypeptide(L)'
;MDIERMTVRVQKSLNDAYNEAVKHHNQQVDVIHLFSALVNQEDGLIPNIFEKMNVSVAALKSTIDEELGKVPQIYGEGISSQGVTASRRIEEVLIKAEEISKDFKDSYISVEHVMLAMMETEANSVVGKILKMYGINKNDFLQVLSSVRGSQRVDSNDPEGTYDALAKFGTNLVDLAKKHKLDPVIGRDEEIRRIIRILSRRTKNNPVLIGEPGVGKTAIVEGLAERIVRGDVPEGLKDKIIFSLDMGALIAGAKYRGEFEERLKAVLKEVQNAEGKIILFIDEIHTIVGAGKTEGSMDAGNLIKPMLARGELNCIGATTFDEYRKYIEKDKALERRFQPVIAEEPTVEDTISILRGLKERFEIHHGIRIHDNAIVAAAKLSDRYITDRFLPDKAIDLIDEAGAMIRSEIDSLPTELDIVRRKLFTLETEKEALLTEEDEKSKKRLEVLEKELAELKSKDDEMTAKYEKEKNQILQVRNLKAQLDDLKGQVEKYEREYDFNKVAEIKYGEIPKLEAQIKEYEEKISSGYDTALLKEEVTENEISEIVSKWTGIPVTKLVEGEREKLLKLEDELHERVIGQNEAVTAVSNAVIRARAGLKDENKPIGSFIFLGPTGVGKTELAKTLARSLFDSEENIIRIDMSEYMEKHSVSRLVGPPPGYVGYEEGGQLTEAVRRAPYSVILFDEIEKAHEDVFNMFLQILDDGRLTDNKGNTVDFKNTIIIMTSNIGSSYLLQDQGKITEETKDLVMGEMKRRFKPEFLNRVDDIIMFKSLDKEEIKKIIDIFMKSLANRLKDKDINMEVTDAAKDIMVREGYDPVYGARPLKRYIGNTLETIIARKLIAGQIRNGDTIVVDGDGDNIDIVVK
;
A
#
# COMPACT_ATOMS: atom_id res chain seq x y z
N MET A 1 54.26 -2.53 -20.62
CA MET A 1 53.00 -3.29 -20.72
C MET A 1 51.90 -2.27 -20.92
N ASP A 2 50.99 -2.52 -21.83
CA ASP A 2 49.92 -1.56 -22.17
C ASP A 2 48.77 -1.73 -21.22
N ILE A 3 48.63 -0.81 -20.25
CA ILE A 3 47.57 -0.84 -19.23
C ILE A 3 46.18 -0.69 -19.90
N GLU A 4 46.09 -0.09 -21.07
CA GLU A 4 44.86 0.10 -21.81
C GLU A 4 44.28 -1.23 -22.32
N ARG A 5 45.06 -2.28 -22.38
CA ARG A 5 44.62 -3.65 -22.75
C ARG A 5 44.19 -4.50 -21.56
N MET A 6 44.14 -3.96 -20.36
CA MET A 6 43.64 -4.64 -19.18
C MET A 6 42.19 -4.24 -18.89
N THR A 7 41.37 -5.20 -18.48
CA THR A 7 40.00 -4.90 -18.05
C THR A 7 39.98 -3.99 -16.81
N VAL A 8 38.90 -3.25 -16.60
CA VAL A 8 38.72 -2.34 -15.46
C VAL A 8 38.96 -3.08 -14.14
N ARG A 9 38.53 -4.34 -14.04
CA ARG A 9 38.70 -5.17 -12.84
C ARG A 9 40.16 -5.56 -12.59
N VAL A 10 40.92 -5.84 -13.62
CA VAL A 10 42.39 -6.10 -13.47
C VAL A 10 43.08 -4.82 -13.04
N GLN A 11 42.76 -3.69 -13.65
CA GLN A 11 43.35 -2.38 -13.25
C GLN A 11 43.02 -2.06 -11.79
N LYS A 12 41.77 -2.29 -11.37
CA LYS A 12 41.35 -2.12 -9.97
C LYS A 12 42.12 -3.05 -9.04
N SER A 13 42.26 -4.35 -9.40
CA SER A 13 43.01 -5.32 -8.56
C SER A 13 44.45 -4.94 -8.40
N LEU A 14 45.09 -4.39 -9.42
CA LEU A 14 46.47 -3.91 -9.32
C LEU A 14 46.57 -2.69 -8.39
N ASN A 15 45.62 -1.79 -8.44
CA ASN A 15 45.59 -0.65 -7.55
C ASN A 15 45.27 -1.05 -6.09
N ASP A 16 44.35 -1.99 -5.90
CA ASP A 16 44.00 -2.54 -4.58
C ASP A 16 45.20 -3.31 -3.97
N ALA A 17 45.92 -4.11 -4.78
CA ALA A 17 47.17 -4.78 -4.35
C ALA A 17 48.24 -3.76 -3.94
N TYR A 18 48.37 -2.64 -4.64
CA TYR A 18 49.27 -1.56 -4.26
C TYR A 18 48.87 -0.93 -2.92
N ASN A 19 47.58 -0.61 -2.74
CA ASN A 19 47.05 -0.04 -1.51
C ASN A 19 47.24 -1.00 -0.31
N GLU A 20 47.09 -2.31 -0.54
CA GLU A 20 47.29 -3.34 0.48
C GLU A 20 48.76 -3.46 0.89
N ALA A 21 49.70 -3.41 -0.06
CA ALA A 21 51.13 -3.37 0.23
C ALA A 21 51.54 -2.12 1.03
N VAL A 22 50.94 -0.96 0.69
CA VAL A 22 51.15 0.28 1.47
C VAL A 22 50.60 0.15 2.90
N LYS A 23 49.40 -0.43 3.06
CA LYS A 23 48.77 -0.65 4.36
C LYS A 23 49.57 -1.58 5.27
N HIS A 24 50.20 -2.60 4.69
CA HIS A 24 51.06 -3.56 5.40
C HIS A 24 52.53 -3.12 5.51
N HIS A 25 52.88 -1.90 5.13
CA HIS A 25 54.25 -1.34 5.16
C HIS A 25 55.26 -2.19 4.38
N ASN A 26 54.84 -2.79 3.28
CA ASN A 26 55.69 -3.57 2.41
C ASN A 26 56.40 -2.68 1.38
N GLN A 27 57.64 -2.99 1.06
CA GLN A 27 58.48 -2.21 0.13
C GLN A 27 58.13 -2.48 -1.36
N GLN A 28 57.56 -3.67 -1.59
CA GLN A 28 57.18 -4.13 -2.93
C GLN A 28 55.79 -4.73 -2.94
N VAL A 29 55.04 -4.45 -4.01
CA VAL A 29 53.81 -5.19 -4.34
C VAL A 29 54.26 -6.54 -4.89
N ASP A 30 53.92 -7.62 -4.21
CA ASP A 30 54.21 -9.00 -4.66
C ASP A 30 52.93 -9.73 -5.05
N VAL A 31 53.08 -10.88 -5.69
CA VAL A 31 51.96 -11.68 -6.23
C VAL A 31 50.88 -12.04 -5.18
N ILE A 32 51.27 -12.17 -3.90
CA ILE A 32 50.31 -12.40 -2.83
C ILE A 32 49.35 -11.24 -2.61
N HIS A 33 49.81 -9.98 -2.77
CA HIS A 33 48.94 -8.80 -2.69
C HIS A 33 47.92 -8.78 -3.85
N LEU A 34 48.39 -9.13 -5.06
CA LEU A 34 47.53 -9.22 -6.24
C LEU A 34 46.53 -10.39 -6.10
N PHE A 35 46.94 -11.52 -5.52
CA PHE A 35 46.07 -12.64 -5.23
C PHE A 35 45.01 -12.26 -4.19
N SER A 36 45.42 -11.58 -3.11
CA SER A 36 44.48 -11.03 -2.12
C SER A 36 43.46 -10.09 -2.78
N ALA A 37 43.93 -9.15 -3.58
CA ALA A 37 43.05 -8.20 -4.28
C ALA A 37 42.03 -8.87 -5.22
N LEU A 38 42.42 -9.93 -5.93
CA LEU A 38 41.54 -10.72 -6.78
C LEU A 38 40.48 -11.49 -5.99
N VAL A 39 40.84 -12.08 -4.85
CA VAL A 39 39.94 -12.87 -3.99
C VAL A 39 39.00 -11.96 -3.18
N ASN A 40 39.41 -10.71 -2.91
CA ASN A 40 38.63 -9.77 -2.13
C ASN A 40 37.71 -8.88 -2.99
N GLN A 41 37.69 -9.03 -4.33
CA GLN A 41 36.76 -8.29 -5.17
C GLN A 41 35.32 -8.61 -4.80
N GLU A 42 34.52 -7.59 -4.50
CA GLU A 42 33.06 -7.69 -4.36
C GLU A 42 32.46 -8.08 -5.71
N ASP A 43 31.61 -9.08 -5.73
CA ASP A 43 31.01 -9.67 -6.94
C ASP A 43 32.07 -10.05 -8.01
N GLY A 44 33.25 -10.48 -7.56
CA GLY A 44 34.37 -10.84 -8.41
C GLY A 44 34.19 -12.21 -9.07
N LEU A 45 34.72 -12.35 -10.31
CA LEU A 45 34.73 -13.64 -11.03
C LEU A 45 35.53 -14.71 -10.24
N ILE A 46 36.66 -14.36 -9.67
CA ILE A 46 37.53 -15.32 -8.97
C ILE A 46 36.89 -15.91 -7.70
N PRO A 47 36.32 -15.11 -6.77
CA PRO A 47 35.54 -15.62 -5.65
C PRO A 47 34.42 -16.55 -6.08
N ASN A 48 33.62 -16.15 -7.09
CA ASN A 48 32.51 -16.95 -7.62
C ASN A 48 32.96 -18.30 -8.18
N ILE A 49 34.07 -18.35 -8.91
CA ILE A 49 34.64 -19.62 -9.40
C ILE A 49 35.06 -20.51 -8.22
N PHE A 50 35.71 -19.96 -7.19
CA PHE A 50 36.12 -20.71 -6.03
C PHE A 50 34.95 -21.28 -5.22
N GLU A 51 33.87 -20.51 -5.08
CA GLU A 51 32.63 -21.00 -4.47
C GLU A 51 31.99 -22.14 -5.29
N LYS A 52 31.94 -22.02 -6.62
CA LYS A 52 31.48 -23.10 -7.51
C LYS A 52 32.39 -24.35 -7.48
N MET A 53 33.67 -24.20 -7.08
CA MET A 53 34.61 -25.30 -6.79
C MET A 53 34.43 -25.84 -5.36
N ASN A 54 33.42 -25.43 -4.59
CA ASN A 54 33.20 -25.78 -3.19
C ASN A 54 34.37 -25.38 -2.24
N VAL A 55 35.10 -24.31 -2.57
CA VAL A 55 36.16 -23.74 -1.72
C VAL A 55 35.51 -22.66 -0.82
N SER A 56 35.76 -22.76 0.49
CA SER A 56 35.34 -21.69 1.43
C SER A 56 36.18 -20.43 1.22
N VAL A 57 35.61 -19.44 0.53
CA VAL A 57 36.26 -18.15 0.25
C VAL A 57 36.62 -17.41 1.54
N ALA A 58 35.81 -17.51 2.60
CA ALA A 58 36.10 -16.90 3.90
C ALA A 58 37.34 -17.49 4.56
N ALA A 59 37.51 -18.83 4.54
CA ALA A 59 38.69 -19.51 5.07
C ALA A 59 39.93 -19.18 4.22
N LEU A 60 39.79 -19.10 2.91
CA LEU A 60 40.85 -18.72 1.98
C LEU A 60 41.35 -17.30 2.25
N LYS A 61 40.44 -16.33 2.46
CA LYS A 61 40.77 -14.93 2.82
C LYS A 61 41.57 -14.88 4.11
N SER A 62 41.13 -15.57 5.16
CA SER A 62 41.89 -15.64 6.44
C SER A 62 43.29 -16.19 6.27
N THR A 63 43.46 -17.22 5.45
CA THR A 63 44.82 -17.80 5.17
C THR A 63 45.68 -16.81 4.38
N ILE A 64 45.12 -16.07 3.43
CA ILE A 64 45.84 -15.04 2.69
C ILE A 64 46.29 -13.90 3.62
N ASP A 65 45.41 -13.46 4.53
CA ASP A 65 45.73 -12.40 5.50
C ASP A 65 46.84 -12.84 6.46
N GLU A 66 46.84 -14.09 6.90
CA GLU A 66 47.95 -14.65 7.71
C GLU A 66 49.29 -14.67 6.96
N GLU A 67 49.31 -15.02 5.69
CA GLU A 67 50.52 -15.04 4.89
C GLU A 67 51.01 -13.63 4.51
N LEU A 68 50.07 -12.66 4.29
CA LEU A 68 50.37 -11.25 4.12
C LEU A 68 51.06 -10.67 5.36
N GLY A 69 50.63 -11.07 6.57
CA GLY A 69 51.26 -10.67 7.83
C GLY A 69 52.71 -11.14 7.99
N LYS A 70 53.12 -12.18 7.23
CA LYS A 70 54.53 -12.72 7.24
C LYS A 70 55.43 -12.03 6.25
N VAL A 71 54.90 -11.20 5.34
CA VAL A 71 55.73 -10.43 4.39
C VAL A 71 56.53 -9.36 5.14
N PRO A 72 57.84 -9.20 4.84
CA PRO A 72 58.72 -8.26 5.57
C PRO A 72 58.14 -6.84 5.55
N GLN A 73 58.00 -6.25 6.74
CA GLN A 73 57.49 -4.91 6.96
C GLN A 73 58.66 -3.97 7.28
N ILE A 74 58.61 -2.76 6.73
CA ILE A 74 59.62 -1.73 7.00
C ILE A 74 58.95 -0.53 7.65
N TYR A 75 59.43 -0.19 8.86
CA TYR A 75 59.01 0.98 9.61
C TYR A 75 60.11 2.05 9.58
N GLY A 76 59.84 3.25 9.09
CA GLY A 76 60.78 4.37 9.07
C GLY A 76 60.16 5.69 8.62
N GLU A 77 60.64 6.81 9.16
CA GLU A 77 60.27 8.16 8.69
C GLU A 77 60.78 8.37 7.26
N GLY A 78 59.88 8.31 6.30
CA GLY A 78 60.23 8.58 4.89
C GLY A 78 59.54 7.70 3.84
N ILE A 79 58.72 6.75 4.22
CA ILE A 79 57.90 5.97 3.26
C ILE A 79 56.67 6.80 2.88
N SER A 80 56.87 7.75 1.95
CA SER A 80 55.75 8.29 1.19
C SER A 80 55.25 7.23 0.21
N SER A 81 53.95 7.27 -0.13
CA SER A 81 53.31 6.38 -1.11
C SER A 81 54.01 6.32 -2.48
N GLN A 82 55.03 7.10 -2.72
CA GLN A 82 55.89 7.15 -3.93
C GLN A 82 57.01 6.12 -3.95
N GLY A 83 57.22 5.31 -2.92
CA GLY A 83 58.33 4.38 -2.80
C GLY A 83 58.05 2.90 -3.00
N VAL A 84 56.78 2.49 -3.13
CA VAL A 84 56.41 1.07 -3.30
C VAL A 84 56.52 0.71 -4.78
N THR A 85 57.33 -0.34 -5.10
CA THR A 85 57.56 -0.77 -6.49
C THR A 85 56.92 -2.16 -6.74
N ALA A 86 56.56 -2.47 -7.98
CA ALA A 86 56.11 -3.80 -8.34
C ALA A 86 57.28 -4.80 -8.30
N SER A 87 57.06 -6.01 -7.78
CA SER A 87 58.03 -7.08 -7.81
C SER A 87 58.21 -7.62 -9.25
N ARG A 88 59.38 -8.12 -9.58
CA ARG A 88 59.61 -8.78 -10.87
C ARG A 88 58.66 -9.95 -11.11
N ARG A 89 58.18 -10.59 -10.08
CA ARG A 89 57.23 -11.71 -10.15
C ARG A 89 55.88 -11.27 -10.66
N ILE A 90 55.39 -10.08 -10.25
CA ILE A 90 54.15 -9.50 -10.82
C ILE A 90 54.31 -9.25 -12.31
N GLU A 91 55.43 -8.70 -12.76
CA GLU A 91 55.68 -8.48 -14.18
C GLU A 91 55.67 -9.80 -14.97
N GLU A 92 56.27 -10.86 -14.43
CA GLU A 92 56.27 -12.20 -15.03
C GLU A 92 54.85 -12.79 -15.12
N VAL A 93 54.03 -12.64 -14.07
CA VAL A 93 52.60 -13.03 -14.06
C VAL A 93 51.80 -12.28 -15.13
N LEU A 94 51.98 -10.95 -15.22
CA LEU A 94 51.24 -10.14 -16.19
C LEU A 94 51.66 -10.42 -17.66
N ILE A 95 52.97 -10.70 -17.91
CA ILE A 95 53.44 -11.12 -19.24
C ILE A 95 52.81 -12.48 -19.60
N LYS A 96 52.75 -13.41 -18.66
CA LYS A 96 52.11 -14.72 -18.87
C LYS A 96 50.61 -14.61 -19.06
N ALA A 97 49.93 -13.71 -18.36
CA ALA A 97 48.52 -13.41 -18.55
C ALA A 97 48.24 -12.87 -19.96
N GLU A 98 49.15 -12.06 -20.52
CA GLU A 98 49.04 -11.60 -21.92
C GLU A 98 49.20 -12.73 -22.93
N GLU A 99 50.13 -13.71 -22.68
CA GLU A 99 50.21 -14.90 -23.50
C GLU A 99 48.93 -15.73 -23.47
N ILE A 100 48.41 -15.97 -22.25
CA ILE A 100 47.15 -16.72 -22.07
C ILE A 100 45.96 -16.01 -22.76
N SER A 101 45.88 -14.70 -22.68
CA SER A 101 44.80 -13.95 -23.37
C SER A 101 44.82 -14.12 -24.88
N LYS A 102 46.04 -14.19 -25.48
CA LYS A 102 46.24 -14.48 -26.91
C LYS A 102 45.84 -15.92 -27.28
N ASP A 103 46.15 -16.91 -26.41
CA ASP A 103 45.75 -18.29 -26.62
C ASP A 103 44.21 -18.44 -26.60
N PHE A 104 43.55 -17.68 -25.73
CA PHE A 104 42.07 -17.59 -25.65
C PHE A 104 41.46 -16.73 -26.80
N LYS A 105 42.28 -16.07 -27.60
CA LYS A 105 41.88 -15.13 -28.67
C LYS A 105 41.08 -13.93 -28.14
N ASP A 106 41.42 -13.46 -26.96
CA ASP A 106 40.81 -12.33 -26.27
C ASP A 106 41.56 -11.02 -26.57
N SER A 107 40.80 -9.93 -26.68
CA SER A 107 41.36 -8.61 -26.99
C SER A 107 41.92 -7.90 -25.74
N TYR A 108 41.43 -8.24 -24.57
CA TYR A 108 41.83 -7.67 -23.29
C TYR A 108 42.32 -8.76 -22.32
N ILE A 109 43.15 -8.33 -21.37
CA ILE A 109 43.60 -9.19 -20.25
C ILE A 109 42.60 -9.03 -19.10
N SER A 110 41.92 -10.11 -18.73
CA SER A 110 40.93 -10.17 -17.65
C SER A 110 41.45 -10.88 -16.41
N VAL A 111 40.69 -10.87 -15.32
CA VAL A 111 41.11 -11.43 -14.03
C VAL A 111 41.37 -12.94 -14.09
N GLU A 112 40.65 -13.70 -14.92
CA GLU A 112 40.89 -15.13 -15.11
C GLU A 112 42.23 -15.40 -15.79
N HIS A 113 42.67 -14.55 -16.74
CA HIS A 113 44.01 -14.70 -17.36
C HIS A 113 45.14 -14.48 -16.32
N VAL A 114 44.95 -13.50 -15.45
CA VAL A 114 45.87 -13.20 -14.36
C VAL A 114 45.91 -14.36 -13.38
N MET A 115 44.73 -14.93 -13.03
CA MET A 115 44.67 -16.07 -12.11
C MET A 115 45.32 -17.34 -12.69
N LEU A 116 45.05 -17.64 -13.97
CA LEU A 116 45.68 -18.76 -14.67
C LEU A 116 47.19 -18.57 -14.78
N ALA A 117 47.66 -17.35 -15.04
CA ALA A 117 49.07 -17.04 -15.08
C ALA A 117 49.75 -17.29 -13.70
N MET A 118 49.09 -16.89 -12.60
CA MET A 118 49.57 -17.18 -11.25
C MET A 118 49.66 -18.67 -10.99
N MET A 119 48.69 -19.47 -11.43
CA MET A 119 48.71 -20.92 -11.27
C MET A 119 49.89 -21.58 -11.99
N GLU A 120 50.30 -21.02 -13.12
CA GLU A 120 51.44 -21.54 -13.91
C GLU A 120 52.79 -21.05 -13.41
N THR A 121 52.93 -19.78 -13.13
CA THR A 121 54.23 -19.17 -12.76
C THR A 121 54.58 -19.33 -11.29
N GLU A 122 53.60 -19.42 -10.42
CA GLU A 122 53.72 -19.33 -8.96
C GLU A 122 53.53 -20.68 -8.24
N ALA A 123 53.63 -21.81 -8.93
CA ALA A 123 53.35 -23.16 -8.40
C ALA A 123 54.16 -23.53 -7.15
N ASN A 124 55.37 -22.97 -6.96
CA ASN A 124 56.24 -23.20 -5.81
C ASN A 124 56.29 -22.03 -4.79
N SER A 125 55.52 -20.98 -5.03
CA SER A 125 55.43 -19.78 -4.15
C SER A 125 54.47 -19.99 -3.00
N VAL A 126 54.28 -18.93 -2.18
CA VAL A 126 53.25 -18.88 -1.13
C VAL A 126 51.85 -19.04 -1.73
N VAL A 127 51.58 -18.34 -2.83
CA VAL A 127 50.29 -18.44 -3.56
C VAL A 127 50.05 -19.87 -4.04
N GLY A 128 51.06 -20.50 -4.66
CA GLY A 128 50.96 -21.89 -5.12
C GLY A 128 50.72 -22.92 -3.98
N LYS A 129 51.28 -22.65 -2.80
CA LYS A 129 51.04 -23.49 -1.60
C LYS A 129 49.60 -23.33 -1.10
N ILE A 130 49.10 -22.09 -1.05
CA ILE A 130 47.71 -21.79 -0.66
C ILE A 130 46.73 -22.49 -1.64
N LEU A 131 46.93 -22.34 -2.95
CA LEU A 131 46.10 -23.00 -3.95
C LEU A 131 46.09 -24.53 -3.80
N LYS A 132 47.24 -25.15 -3.56
CA LYS A 132 47.34 -26.61 -3.29
C LYS A 132 46.63 -27.02 -2.00
N MET A 133 46.74 -26.21 -0.94
CA MET A 133 46.10 -26.46 0.35
C MET A 133 44.56 -26.52 0.24
N TYR A 134 44.01 -25.68 -0.59
CA TYR A 134 42.56 -25.63 -0.85
C TYR A 134 42.12 -26.50 -2.04
N GLY A 135 43.03 -27.31 -2.63
CA GLY A 135 42.70 -28.21 -3.74
C GLY A 135 42.40 -27.51 -5.06
N ILE A 136 42.78 -26.24 -5.19
CA ILE A 136 42.54 -25.44 -6.38
C ILE A 136 43.61 -25.79 -7.43
N ASN A 137 43.21 -26.46 -8.49
CA ASN A 137 44.07 -26.80 -9.61
C ASN A 137 43.59 -26.15 -10.92
N LYS A 138 44.50 -26.05 -11.89
CA LYS A 138 44.23 -25.39 -13.17
C LYS A 138 43.12 -26.07 -13.97
N ASN A 139 43.05 -27.39 -13.96
CA ASN A 139 42.07 -28.13 -14.78
C ASN A 139 40.63 -27.90 -14.27
N ASP A 140 40.43 -28.00 -12.95
CA ASP A 140 39.15 -27.77 -12.33
C ASP A 140 38.73 -26.31 -12.48
N PHE A 141 39.69 -25.38 -12.31
CA PHE A 141 39.46 -23.96 -12.54
C PHE A 141 38.99 -23.69 -13.99
N LEU A 142 39.65 -24.25 -14.99
CA LEU A 142 39.26 -24.12 -16.42
C LEU A 142 37.90 -24.73 -16.71
N GLN A 143 37.57 -25.86 -16.07
CA GLN A 143 36.27 -26.49 -16.23
C GLN A 143 35.16 -25.60 -15.69
N VAL A 144 35.31 -25.05 -14.49
CA VAL A 144 34.34 -24.10 -13.90
C VAL A 144 34.33 -22.79 -14.67
N LEU A 145 35.46 -22.24 -15.07
CA LEU A 145 35.57 -21.05 -15.90
C LEU A 145 34.81 -21.23 -17.22
N SER A 146 34.90 -22.39 -17.86
CA SER A 146 34.16 -22.66 -19.10
C SER A 146 32.65 -22.70 -18.88
N SER A 147 32.20 -23.14 -17.72
CA SER A 147 30.78 -23.12 -17.36
C SER A 147 30.25 -21.71 -17.07
N VAL A 148 31.07 -20.81 -16.51
CA VAL A 148 30.71 -19.43 -16.17
C VAL A 148 30.84 -18.50 -17.37
N ARG A 149 31.92 -18.63 -18.14
CA ARG A 149 32.23 -17.79 -19.28
C ARG A 149 31.52 -18.25 -20.57
N GLY A 150 31.22 -19.55 -20.68
CA GLY A 150 30.69 -20.14 -21.90
C GLY A 150 31.64 -19.94 -23.10
N SER A 151 31.08 -19.54 -24.25
CA SER A 151 31.85 -19.22 -25.48
C SER A 151 32.16 -17.73 -25.65
N GLN A 152 31.99 -16.91 -24.61
CA GLN A 152 32.20 -15.47 -24.68
C GLN A 152 33.69 -15.13 -24.78
N ARG A 153 34.02 -14.10 -25.57
CA ARG A 153 35.37 -13.53 -25.69
C ARG A 153 35.45 -12.22 -24.92
N VAL A 154 36.63 -11.92 -24.43
CA VAL A 154 36.94 -10.66 -23.73
C VAL A 154 37.26 -9.60 -24.78
N ASP A 155 36.21 -9.04 -25.41
CA ASP A 155 36.34 -8.05 -26.48
C ASP A 155 35.99 -6.64 -26.01
N SER A 156 35.56 -6.47 -24.75
CA SER A 156 35.24 -5.18 -24.11
C SER A 156 36.11 -4.93 -22.88
N ASN A 157 36.11 -3.69 -22.39
CA ASN A 157 36.91 -3.30 -21.22
C ASN A 157 36.31 -3.78 -19.87
N ASP A 158 35.01 -4.18 -19.83
CA ASP A 158 34.35 -4.76 -18.65
C ASP A 158 33.53 -6.01 -19.02
N PRO A 159 34.18 -7.10 -19.44
CA PRO A 159 33.50 -8.34 -19.83
C PRO A 159 32.97 -9.13 -18.63
N GLU A 160 33.63 -9.01 -17.46
CA GLU A 160 33.25 -9.74 -16.26
C GLU A 160 31.90 -9.28 -15.69
N GLY A 161 31.46 -8.05 -16.02
CA GLY A 161 30.12 -7.53 -15.72
C GLY A 161 29.00 -8.29 -16.42
N THR A 162 29.31 -8.98 -17.54
CA THR A 162 28.35 -9.70 -18.39
C THR A 162 28.36 -11.22 -18.17
N TYR A 163 29.28 -11.76 -17.40
CA TYR A 163 29.33 -13.20 -17.09
C TYR A 163 28.23 -13.56 -16.06
N ASP A 164 27.57 -14.70 -16.31
CA ASP A 164 26.47 -15.20 -15.47
C ASP A 164 25.31 -14.16 -15.36
N ALA A 165 25.03 -13.49 -16.49
CA ALA A 165 24.10 -12.37 -16.54
C ALA A 165 22.69 -12.76 -16.11
N LEU A 166 22.25 -13.98 -16.42
CA LEU A 166 20.95 -14.50 -15.97
C LEU A 166 20.88 -14.60 -14.44
N ALA A 167 21.94 -15.09 -13.78
CA ALA A 167 21.94 -15.20 -12.33
C ALA A 167 22.03 -13.84 -11.64
N LYS A 168 22.66 -12.84 -12.28
CA LYS A 168 22.77 -11.46 -11.75
C LYS A 168 21.50 -10.63 -11.92
N PHE A 169 20.83 -10.77 -13.06
CA PHE A 169 19.72 -9.91 -13.47
C PHE A 169 18.39 -10.65 -13.55
N GLY A 170 18.29 -11.84 -12.99
CA GLY A 170 17.05 -12.61 -13.01
C GLY A 170 17.00 -13.65 -11.90
N THR A 171 15.78 -14.13 -11.68
CA THR A 171 15.49 -15.15 -10.68
C THR A 171 14.91 -16.39 -11.34
N ASN A 172 15.45 -17.58 -11.01
CA ASN A 172 14.94 -18.85 -11.52
C ASN A 172 13.71 -19.28 -10.70
N LEU A 173 12.50 -19.11 -11.27
CA LEU A 173 11.26 -19.45 -10.59
C LEU A 173 11.10 -20.96 -10.38
N VAL A 174 11.65 -21.80 -11.29
CA VAL A 174 11.61 -23.27 -11.15
C VAL A 174 12.46 -23.72 -9.95
N ASP A 175 13.59 -23.08 -9.71
CA ASP A 175 14.42 -23.36 -8.54
C ASP A 175 13.80 -22.87 -7.24
N LEU A 176 13.10 -21.73 -7.27
CA LEU A 176 12.30 -21.27 -6.13
C LEU A 176 11.14 -22.23 -5.84
N ALA A 177 10.45 -22.72 -6.87
CA ALA A 177 9.42 -23.73 -6.73
C ALA A 177 9.96 -25.03 -6.13
N LYS A 178 11.17 -25.49 -6.58
CA LYS A 178 11.83 -26.66 -5.98
C LYS A 178 12.19 -26.46 -4.51
N LYS A 179 12.48 -25.24 -4.11
CA LYS A 179 12.82 -24.87 -2.72
C LYS A 179 11.58 -24.48 -1.88
N HIS A 180 10.37 -24.63 -2.41
CA HIS A 180 9.09 -24.22 -1.77
C HIS A 180 9.04 -22.76 -1.31
N LYS A 181 9.73 -21.87 -2.01
CA LYS A 181 9.76 -20.44 -1.71
C LYS A 181 8.69 -19.63 -2.45
N LEU A 182 7.94 -20.26 -3.37
CA LEU A 182 6.82 -19.63 -4.06
C LEU A 182 5.54 -19.81 -3.27
N ASP A 183 4.64 -18.82 -3.36
CA ASP A 183 3.32 -18.91 -2.77
C ASP A 183 2.40 -19.85 -3.54
N PRO A 184 1.48 -20.56 -2.87
CA PRO A 184 0.56 -21.45 -3.55
C PRO A 184 -0.38 -20.68 -4.47
N VAL A 185 -0.46 -21.08 -5.73
CA VAL A 185 -1.31 -20.42 -6.73
C VAL A 185 -2.66 -21.13 -6.79
N ILE A 186 -3.73 -20.39 -6.52
CA ILE A 186 -5.11 -20.90 -6.44
C ILE A 186 -5.99 -20.17 -7.46
N GLY A 187 -6.85 -20.90 -8.13
CA GLY A 187 -7.89 -20.34 -9.01
C GLY A 187 -7.42 -19.85 -10.38
N ARG A 188 -6.18 -20.15 -10.80
CA ARG A 188 -5.58 -19.69 -12.08
C ARG A 188 -5.33 -20.82 -13.10
N ASP A 189 -6.07 -21.93 -12.99
CA ASP A 189 -5.86 -23.09 -13.81
C ASP A 189 -6.11 -22.87 -15.30
N GLU A 190 -7.08 -22.04 -15.66
CA GLU A 190 -7.43 -21.79 -17.06
C GLU A 190 -6.37 -20.95 -17.75
N GLU A 191 -5.89 -19.89 -17.09
CA GLU A 191 -4.84 -19.02 -17.60
C GLU A 191 -3.53 -19.80 -17.78
N ILE A 192 -3.13 -20.61 -16.77
CA ILE A 192 -1.93 -21.46 -16.86
C ILE A 192 -2.05 -22.45 -18.02
N ARG A 193 -3.18 -23.15 -18.17
CA ARG A 193 -3.43 -24.05 -19.29
C ARG A 193 -3.35 -23.32 -20.63
N ARG A 194 -3.84 -22.09 -20.68
CA ARG A 194 -3.78 -21.27 -21.90
C ARG A 194 -2.34 -20.87 -22.22
N ILE A 195 -1.53 -20.50 -21.24
CA ILE A 195 -0.10 -20.22 -21.42
C ILE A 195 0.61 -21.48 -21.93
N ILE A 196 0.40 -22.65 -21.32
CA ILE A 196 0.98 -23.93 -21.75
C ILE A 196 0.65 -24.21 -23.24
N ARG A 197 -0.61 -24.02 -23.64
CA ARG A 197 -1.03 -24.19 -25.04
C ARG A 197 -0.33 -23.21 -25.98
N ILE A 198 -0.15 -21.96 -25.57
CA ILE A 198 0.51 -20.95 -26.39
C ILE A 198 2.00 -21.27 -26.51
N LEU A 199 2.71 -21.59 -25.44
CA LEU A 199 4.12 -21.96 -25.45
C LEU A 199 4.40 -23.20 -26.32
N SER A 200 3.43 -24.09 -26.44
CA SER A 200 3.53 -25.30 -27.30
C SER A 200 3.25 -25.04 -28.79
N ARG A 201 2.92 -23.84 -29.21
CA ARG A 201 2.63 -23.48 -30.61
C ARG A 201 3.92 -23.34 -31.42
N ARG A 202 3.83 -23.60 -32.73
CA ARG A 202 4.94 -23.40 -33.66
C ARG A 202 5.23 -21.91 -33.95
N THR A 203 4.18 -21.08 -33.93
CA THR A 203 4.25 -19.64 -34.20
C THR A 203 3.34 -18.92 -33.19
N LYS A 204 3.61 -17.66 -32.88
CA LYS A 204 2.92 -16.89 -31.85
C LYS A 204 2.93 -17.63 -30.48
N ASN A 205 4.09 -18.15 -30.14
CA ASN A 205 4.33 -18.98 -28.97
C ASN A 205 4.74 -18.17 -27.74
N ASN A 206 4.67 -16.85 -27.78
CA ASN A 206 4.96 -15.99 -26.66
C ASN A 206 3.64 -15.46 -26.07
N PRO A 207 3.19 -15.93 -24.91
CA PRO A 207 2.02 -15.38 -24.22
C PRO A 207 2.33 -14.01 -23.63
N VAL A 208 1.34 -13.12 -23.60
CA VAL A 208 1.37 -11.90 -22.83
C VAL A 208 0.15 -11.85 -21.92
N LEU A 209 0.38 -11.81 -20.62
CA LEU A 209 -0.64 -11.65 -19.59
C LEU A 209 -1.09 -10.19 -19.55
N ILE A 210 -2.38 -9.98 -19.73
CA ILE A 210 -2.99 -8.64 -19.74
C ILE A 210 -4.04 -8.60 -18.63
N GLY A 211 -3.93 -7.63 -17.74
CA GLY A 211 -4.87 -7.45 -16.63
C GLY A 211 -4.50 -6.24 -15.79
N GLU A 212 -5.41 -5.82 -14.95
CA GLU A 212 -5.20 -4.69 -14.05
C GLU A 212 -4.06 -4.95 -13.05
N PRO A 213 -3.47 -3.90 -12.43
CA PRO A 213 -2.47 -4.09 -11.38
C PRO A 213 -3.05 -4.89 -10.20
N GLY A 214 -2.26 -5.79 -9.60
CA GLY A 214 -2.68 -6.53 -8.41
C GLY A 214 -3.60 -7.74 -8.66
N VAL A 215 -4.01 -8.05 -9.92
CA VAL A 215 -4.86 -9.23 -10.19
C VAL A 215 -4.11 -10.57 -10.13
N GLY A 216 -2.79 -10.58 -9.89
CA GLY A 216 -2.00 -11.80 -9.76
C GLY A 216 -1.38 -12.32 -11.05
N LYS A 217 -0.99 -11.45 -11.99
CA LYS A 217 -0.31 -11.83 -13.25
C LYS A 217 0.97 -12.63 -13.01
N THR A 218 1.79 -12.20 -12.05
CA THR A 218 3.05 -12.86 -11.68
C THR A 218 2.79 -14.24 -11.08
N ALA A 219 1.77 -14.37 -10.22
CA ALA A 219 1.37 -15.63 -9.61
C ALA A 219 1.01 -16.71 -10.67
N ILE A 220 0.40 -16.31 -11.79
CA ILE A 220 0.10 -17.25 -12.88
C ILE A 220 1.38 -17.90 -13.44
N VAL A 221 2.47 -17.13 -13.55
CA VAL A 221 3.77 -17.64 -14.04
C VAL A 221 4.46 -18.48 -12.97
N GLU A 222 4.33 -18.12 -11.70
CA GLU A 222 4.79 -18.93 -10.57
C GLU A 222 4.06 -20.29 -10.51
N GLY A 223 2.74 -20.29 -10.71
CA GLY A 223 1.95 -21.53 -10.82
C GLY A 223 2.37 -22.39 -12.00
N LEU A 224 2.79 -21.80 -13.12
CA LEU A 224 3.38 -22.56 -14.22
C LEU A 224 4.71 -23.20 -13.80
N ALA A 225 5.57 -22.48 -13.06
CA ALA A 225 6.83 -23.04 -12.55
C ALA A 225 6.59 -24.21 -11.58
N GLU A 226 5.58 -24.11 -10.70
CA GLU A 226 5.19 -25.24 -9.84
C GLU A 226 4.72 -26.47 -10.64
N ARG A 227 3.92 -26.26 -11.69
CA ARG A 227 3.48 -27.37 -12.55
C ARG A 227 4.63 -28.03 -13.31
N ILE A 228 5.63 -27.28 -13.74
CA ILE A 228 6.86 -27.81 -14.33
C ILE A 228 7.58 -28.71 -13.32
N VAL A 229 7.73 -28.27 -12.09
CA VAL A 229 8.37 -29.07 -11.02
C VAL A 229 7.59 -30.34 -10.70
N ARG A 230 6.26 -30.27 -10.69
CA ARG A 230 5.38 -31.45 -10.46
C ARG A 230 5.32 -32.38 -11.69
N GLY A 231 5.83 -31.94 -12.85
CA GLY A 231 5.71 -32.69 -14.10
C GLY A 231 4.32 -32.65 -14.76
N ASP A 232 3.42 -31.80 -14.28
CA ASP A 232 2.05 -31.58 -14.80
C ASP A 232 2.03 -30.63 -15.99
N VAL A 233 2.92 -30.90 -16.94
CA VAL A 233 3.06 -30.15 -18.20
C VAL A 233 3.41 -31.13 -19.33
N PRO A 234 3.13 -30.76 -20.61
CA PRO A 234 3.56 -31.55 -21.77
C PRO A 234 5.06 -31.80 -21.79
N GLU A 235 5.50 -32.92 -22.39
CA GLU A 235 6.91 -33.35 -22.46
C GLU A 235 7.87 -32.23 -22.90
N GLY A 236 7.46 -31.41 -23.88
CA GLY A 236 8.28 -30.29 -24.38
C GLY A 236 8.51 -29.15 -23.35
N LEU A 237 7.82 -29.15 -22.21
CA LEU A 237 7.96 -28.13 -21.15
C LEU A 237 8.56 -28.69 -19.84
N LYS A 238 8.70 -29.98 -19.67
CA LYS A 238 9.17 -30.60 -18.42
C LYS A 238 10.58 -30.16 -18.00
N ASP A 239 11.47 -29.98 -19.00
CA ASP A 239 12.86 -29.59 -18.76
C ASP A 239 13.10 -28.08 -18.94
N LYS A 240 12.04 -27.28 -19.06
CA LYS A 240 12.16 -25.83 -19.21
C LYS A 240 12.39 -25.16 -17.86
N ILE A 241 13.13 -24.08 -17.93
CA ILE A 241 13.40 -23.20 -16.78
C ILE A 241 12.73 -21.87 -17.05
N ILE A 242 12.01 -21.33 -16.08
CA ILE A 242 11.43 -20.00 -16.19
C ILE A 242 12.32 -19.02 -15.41
N PHE A 243 12.86 -18.05 -16.11
CA PHE A 243 13.67 -16.98 -15.54
C PHE A 243 12.87 -15.68 -15.53
N SER A 244 12.60 -15.15 -14.34
CA SER A 244 12.01 -13.82 -14.14
C SER A 244 13.10 -12.76 -14.25
N LEU A 245 13.00 -11.87 -15.23
CA LEU A 245 13.96 -10.80 -15.47
C LEU A 245 13.70 -9.62 -14.55
N ASP A 246 14.72 -9.20 -13.79
CA ASP A 246 14.68 -8.02 -12.95
C ASP A 246 15.12 -6.78 -13.75
N MET A 247 14.14 -5.98 -14.19
CA MET A 247 14.39 -4.74 -14.91
C MET A 247 15.07 -3.68 -14.03
N GLY A 248 14.75 -3.67 -12.74
CA GLY A 248 15.38 -2.76 -11.77
C GLY A 248 16.88 -3.02 -11.64
N ALA A 249 17.28 -4.29 -11.48
CA ALA A 249 18.68 -4.69 -11.40
C ALA A 249 19.46 -4.40 -12.71
N LEU A 250 18.82 -4.55 -13.87
CA LEU A 250 19.44 -4.21 -15.17
C LEU A 250 19.76 -2.71 -15.30
N ILE A 251 18.90 -1.85 -14.75
CA ILE A 251 19.03 -0.38 -14.83
C ILE A 251 19.89 0.15 -13.69
N ALA A 252 19.83 -0.46 -12.50
CA ALA A 252 20.56 0.01 -11.33
C ALA A 252 22.08 0.05 -11.59
N GLY A 253 22.68 1.19 -11.28
CA GLY A 253 24.12 1.41 -11.45
C GLY A 253 24.61 1.57 -12.89
N ALA A 254 23.75 1.52 -13.89
CA ALA A 254 24.13 1.85 -15.28
C ALA A 254 24.24 3.38 -15.43
N LYS A 255 25.46 3.88 -15.51
CA LYS A 255 25.72 5.33 -15.68
C LYS A 255 25.42 5.83 -17.09
N TYR A 256 25.52 4.96 -18.08
CA TYR A 256 25.33 5.25 -19.50
C TYR A 256 24.38 4.26 -20.16
N ARG A 257 23.66 4.71 -21.16
CA ARG A 257 22.73 3.93 -21.98
C ARG A 257 23.37 2.62 -22.52
N GLY A 258 24.63 2.67 -22.92
CA GLY A 258 25.38 1.53 -23.46
C GLY A 258 25.50 0.36 -22.48
N GLU A 259 25.66 0.63 -21.19
CA GLU A 259 25.83 -0.39 -20.15
C GLU A 259 24.57 -1.24 -19.96
N PHE A 260 23.39 -0.62 -19.97
CA PHE A 260 22.11 -1.31 -19.93
C PHE A 260 21.92 -2.20 -21.17
N GLU A 261 22.19 -1.66 -22.37
CA GLU A 261 22.10 -2.42 -23.62
C GLU A 261 23.06 -3.61 -23.63
N GLU A 262 24.26 -3.48 -23.10
CA GLU A 262 25.24 -4.57 -22.99
C GLU A 262 24.80 -5.64 -22.01
N ARG A 263 24.27 -5.27 -20.84
CA ARG A 263 23.71 -6.21 -19.85
C ARG A 263 22.54 -7.00 -20.43
N LEU A 264 21.58 -6.31 -21.06
CA LEU A 264 20.45 -6.96 -21.70
C LEU A 264 20.89 -7.89 -22.86
N LYS A 265 21.85 -7.46 -23.68
CA LYS A 265 22.44 -8.32 -24.73
C LYS A 265 23.10 -9.57 -24.13
N ALA A 266 23.79 -9.45 -23.01
CA ALA A 266 24.39 -10.59 -22.33
C ALA A 266 23.34 -11.60 -21.86
N VAL A 267 22.28 -11.14 -21.19
CA VAL A 267 21.12 -11.96 -20.79
C VAL A 267 20.50 -12.67 -22.00
N LEU A 268 20.20 -11.92 -23.06
CA LEU A 268 19.58 -12.46 -24.26
C LEU A 268 20.47 -13.51 -24.96
N LYS A 269 21.79 -13.32 -24.93
CA LYS A 269 22.75 -14.26 -25.50
C LYS A 269 22.83 -15.55 -24.68
N GLU A 270 22.75 -15.48 -23.36
CA GLU A 270 22.68 -16.68 -22.50
C GLU A 270 21.38 -17.46 -22.74
N VAL A 271 20.24 -16.76 -22.86
CA VAL A 271 18.95 -17.38 -23.20
C VAL A 271 19.01 -18.08 -24.57
N GLN A 272 19.65 -17.45 -25.58
CA GLN A 272 19.83 -18.02 -26.91
C GLN A 272 20.72 -19.27 -26.87
N ASN A 273 21.83 -19.21 -26.11
CA ASN A 273 22.77 -20.33 -25.98
C ASN A 273 22.15 -21.54 -25.26
N ALA A 274 21.11 -21.34 -24.46
CA ALA A 274 20.36 -22.39 -23.79
C ALA A 274 19.43 -23.18 -24.74
N GLU A 275 19.46 -22.88 -26.05
CA GLU A 275 18.73 -23.62 -27.11
C GLU A 275 17.26 -23.86 -26.80
N GLY A 276 16.61 -22.81 -26.30
CA GLY A 276 15.18 -22.80 -25.94
C GLY A 276 14.82 -23.55 -24.66
N LYS A 277 15.77 -23.95 -23.81
CA LYS A 277 15.48 -24.50 -22.48
C LYS A 277 14.96 -23.43 -21.49
N ILE A 278 15.30 -22.16 -21.74
CA ILE A 278 14.91 -21.03 -20.88
C ILE A 278 13.69 -20.32 -21.47
N ILE A 279 12.70 -20.07 -20.64
CA ILE A 279 11.57 -19.20 -20.89
C ILE A 279 11.80 -17.94 -20.07
N LEU A 280 11.90 -16.79 -20.73
CA LEU A 280 12.13 -15.51 -20.06
C LEU A 280 10.77 -14.91 -19.65
N PHE A 281 10.56 -14.68 -18.36
CA PHE A 281 9.43 -13.92 -17.88
C PHE A 281 9.83 -12.45 -17.71
N ILE A 282 9.05 -11.56 -18.30
CA ILE A 282 9.26 -10.12 -18.23
C ILE A 282 7.99 -9.48 -17.69
N ASP A 283 8.04 -9.10 -16.44
CA ASP A 283 6.98 -8.27 -15.88
C ASP A 283 7.09 -6.85 -16.41
N GLU A 284 5.97 -6.16 -16.53
CA GLU A 284 5.90 -4.82 -17.13
C GLU A 284 6.63 -4.74 -18.50
N ILE A 285 6.37 -5.70 -19.38
CA ILE A 285 7.05 -5.80 -20.69
C ILE A 285 7.00 -4.51 -21.53
N HIS A 286 6.04 -3.63 -21.24
CA HIS A 286 5.91 -2.32 -21.86
C HIS A 286 7.12 -1.41 -21.58
N THR A 287 7.83 -1.60 -20.47
CA THR A 287 9.02 -0.84 -20.12
C THR A 287 10.16 -1.06 -21.11
N ILE A 288 10.27 -2.29 -21.65
CA ILE A 288 11.27 -2.65 -22.66
C ILE A 288 10.85 -2.15 -24.04
N VAL A 289 9.55 -2.23 -24.35
CA VAL A 289 9.01 -1.95 -25.68
C VAL A 289 8.71 -0.47 -25.88
N GLY A 290 8.34 0.25 -24.80
CA GLY A 290 7.91 1.64 -24.84
C GLY A 290 9.02 2.67 -24.72
N ALA A 291 10.19 2.27 -24.32
CA ALA A 291 11.32 3.13 -23.95
C ALA A 291 11.93 3.97 -25.12
N GLY A 292 11.38 3.88 -26.34
CA GLY A 292 11.99 4.51 -27.54
C GLY A 292 11.36 5.81 -28.05
N LYS A 293 10.36 6.40 -27.37
CA LYS A 293 9.61 7.56 -27.93
C LYS A 293 9.89 8.93 -27.33
N THR A 294 10.62 9.02 -26.22
CA THR A 294 11.12 10.28 -25.68
C THR A 294 12.60 10.45 -25.99
N GLU A 295 13.04 11.64 -26.39
CA GLU A 295 14.45 11.93 -26.64
C GLU A 295 15.27 11.56 -25.40
N GLY A 296 16.09 10.48 -25.52
CA GLY A 296 16.92 9.96 -24.43
C GLY A 296 16.46 8.64 -23.79
N SER A 297 15.31 8.05 -24.15
CA SER A 297 14.85 6.79 -23.61
C SER A 297 15.48 5.55 -24.29
N MET A 298 15.63 4.48 -23.50
CA MET A 298 16.30 3.22 -23.90
C MET A 298 15.43 2.41 -24.89
N ASP A 299 15.94 2.09 -26.07
CA ASP A 299 15.20 1.30 -27.09
C ASP A 299 15.62 -0.18 -27.03
N ALA A 300 15.33 -0.82 -25.90
CA ALA A 300 15.56 -2.25 -25.70
C ALA A 300 14.66 -3.14 -26.61
N GLY A 301 13.55 -2.59 -27.08
CA GLY A 301 12.64 -3.28 -27.99
C GLY A 301 13.32 -3.72 -29.29
N ASN A 302 14.28 -2.94 -29.82
CA ASN A 302 15.01 -3.29 -31.02
C ASN A 302 15.97 -4.49 -30.84
N LEU A 303 16.34 -4.84 -29.62
CA LEU A 303 17.15 -6.03 -29.32
C LEU A 303 16.28 -7.30 -29.26
N ILE A 304 15.09 -7.22 -28.69
CA ILE A 304 14.21 -8.37 -28.47
C ILE A 304 13.41 -8.71 -29.73
N LYS A 305 12.96 -7.73 -30.52
CA LYS A 305 12.14 -7.92 -31.71
C LYS A 305 12.75 -8.92 -32.76
N PRO A 306 14.04 -8.85 -33.10
CA PRO A 306 14.63 -9.80 -34.03
C PRO A 306 14.65 -11.23 -33.49
N MET A 307 14.91 -11.43 -32.19
CA MET A 307 14.97 -12.75 -31.57
C MET A 307 13.57 -13.40 -31.47
N LEU A 308 12.54 -12.60 -31.09
CA LEU A 308 11.14 -13.05 -31.17
C LEU A 308 10.73 -13.37 -32.60
N ALA A 309 11.23 -12.61 -33.56
CA ALA A 309 10.90 -12.84 -34.96
C ALA A 309 11.48 -14.15 -35.54
N ARG A 310 12.67 -14.55 -35.06
CA ARG A 310 13.33 -15.79 -35.46
C ARG A 310 12.93 -17.00 -34.62
N GLY A 311 12.18 -16.80 -33.52
CA GLY A 311 11.84 -17.87 -32.60
C GLY A 311 13.00 -18.32 -31.70
N GLU A 312 14.02 -17.47 -31.58
CA GLU A 312 15.22 -17.72 -30.76
C GLU A 312 14.97 -17.39 -29.27
N LEU A 313 13.90 -16.65 -28.99
CA LEU A 313 13.48 -16.27 -27.63
C LEU A 313 12.08 -16.79 -27.34
N ASN A 314 11.93 -17.57 -26.28
CA ASN A 314 10.65 -17.89 -25.65
C ASN A 314 10.43 -16.91 -24.48
N CYS A 315 9.33 -16.17 -24.54
CA CYS A 315 9.04 -15.11 -23.57
C CYS A 315 7.59 -15.18 -23.09
N ILE A 316 7.38 -14.94 -21.81
CA ILE A 316 6.09 -14.63 -21.20
C ILE A 316 6.16 -13.17 -20.79
N GLY A 317 5.27 -12.33 -21.29
CA GLY A 317 5.17 -10.93 -20.86
C GLY A 317 3.99 -10.73 -19.92
N ALA A 318 4.06 -9.72 -19.06
CA ALA A 318 2.92 -9.23 -18.29
C ALA A 318 2.81 -7.71 -18.45
N THR A 319 1.57 -7.18 -18.52
CA THR A 319 1.30 -5.75 -18.68
C THR A 319 -0.16 -5.43 -18.35
N THR A 320 -0.52 -4.16 -18.29
CA THR A 320 -1.91 -3.71 -18.18
C THR A 320 -2.61 -3.59 -19.53
N PHE A 321 -3.95 -3.42 -19.53
CA PHE A 321 -4.73 -3.24 -20.76
C PHE A 321 -4.30 -2.00 -21.55
N ASP A 322 -4.12 -0.88 -20.87
CA ASP A 322 -3.77 0.40 -21.49
C ASP A 322 -2.36 0.39 -22.08
N GLU A 323 -1.40 -0.21 -21.38
CA GLU A 323 -0.03 -0.36 -21.83
C GLU A 323 0.09 -1.32 -23.00
N TYR A 324 -0.68 -2.43 -22.98
CA TYR A 324 -0.76 -3.36 -24.11
C TYR A 324 -1.22 -2.64 -25.37
N ARG A 325 -2.33 -1.88 -25.29
CA ARG A 325 -2.87 -1.09 -26.42
C ARG A 325 -1.89 -0.03 -26.91
N LYS A 326 -1.22 0.64 -25.98
CA LYS A 326 -0.32 1.76 -26.27
C LYS A 326 0.99 1.31 -26.90
N TYR A 327 1.59 0.20 -26.43
CA TYR A 327 2.95 -0.18 -26.76
C TYR A 327 3.06 -1.46 -27.62
N ILE A 328 2.20 -2.48 -27.39
CA ILE A 328 2.31 -3.78 -28.05
C ILE A 328 1.39 -3.86 -29.27
N GLU A 329 0.12 -3.52 -29.12
CA GLU A 329 -0.88 -3.60 -30.20
C GLU A 329 -0.57 -2.65 -31.36
N LYS A 330 -0.01 -1.47 -31.07
CA LYS A 330 0.41 -0.49 -32.11
C LYS A 330 1.64 -0.93 -32.89
N ASP A 331 2.45 -1.83 -32.36
CA ASP A 331 3.63 -2.37 -33.02
C ASP A 331 3.29 -3.71 -33.73
N LYS A 332 3.06 -3.62 -35.01
CA LYS A 332 2.67 -4.79 -35.83
C LYS A 332 3.66 -5.96 -35.79
N ALA A 333 4.93 -5.72 -35.43
CA ALA A 333 5.94 -6.78 -35.33
C ALA A 333 5.73 -7.56 -34.01
N LEU A 334 5.39 -6.90 -32.93
CA LEU A 334 5.12 -7.50 -31.62
C LEU A 334 3.72 -8.14 -31.59
N GLU A 335 2.68 -7.48 -32.07
CA GLU A 335 1.30 -7.98 -32.15
C GLU A 335 1.25 -9.36 -32.85
N ARG A 336 2.07 -9.56 -33.87
CA ARG A 336 2.14 -10.85 -34.57
C ARG A 336 2.91 -11.94 -33.82
N ARG A 337 3.59 -11.63 -32.75
CA ARG A 337 4.45 -12.56 -32.00
C ARG A 337 3.90 -12.89 -30.63
N PHE A 338 3.23 -11.94 -30.01
CA PHE A 338 2.57 -12.15 -28.73
C PHE A 338 1.13 -12.63 -28.89
N GLN A 339 0.70 -13.49 -27.98
CA GLN A 339 -0.67 -13.95 -27.88
C GLN A 339 -1.25 -13.52 -26.54
N PRO A 340 -2.30 -12.70 -26.52
CA PRO A 340 -2.90 -12.21 -25.28
C PRO A 340 -3.56 -13.34 -24.48
N VAL A 341 -3.34 -13.29 -23.16
CA VAL A 341 -4.01 -14.07 -22.14
C VAL A 341 -4.54 -13.06 -21.11
N ILE A 342 -5.84 -12.98 -21.00
CA ILE A 342 -6.47 -12.05 -20.05
C ILE A 342 -6.42 -12.68 -18.67
N ALA A 343 -5.90 -11.92 -17.70
CA ALA A 343 -5.96 -12.21 -16.30
C ALA A 343 -7.02 -11.30 -15.66
N GLU A 344 -8.21 -11.85 -15.48
CA GLU A 344 -9.34 -11.12 -14.91
C GLU A 344 -9.17 -10.97 -13.39
N GLU A 345 -9.83 -9.96 -12.82
CA GLU A 345 -9.97 -9.82 -11.37
C GLU A 345 -10.71 -11.04 -10.81
N PRO A 346 -10.19 -11.73 -9.77
CA PRO A 346 -10.88 -12.85 -9.17
C PRO A 346 -12.14 -12.39 -8.44
N THR A 347 -13.11 -13.29 -8.32
CA THR A 347 -14.31 -13.05 -7.52
C THR A 347 -14.00 -12.98 -6.01
N VAL A 348 -14.94 -12.50 -5.20
CA VAL A 348 -14.79 -12.51 -3.73
C VAL A 348 -14.59 -13.93 -3.21
N GLU A 349 -15.31 -14.92 -3.75
CA GLU A 349 -15.19 -16.35 -3.38
C GLU A 349 -13.80 -16.92 -3.74
N ASP A 350 -13.30 -16.59 -4.93
CA ASP A 350 -11.95 -16.98 -5.34
C ASP A 350 -10.89 -16.33 -4.45
N THR A 351 -11.06 -15.05 -4.11
CA THR A 351 -10.19 -14.31 -3.22
C THR A 351 -10.15 -14.92 -1.81
N ILE A 352 -11.31 -15.31 -1.25
CA ILE A 352 -11.36 -16.03 0.03
C ILE A 352 -10.55 -17.34 -0.04
N SER A 353 -10.65 -18.06 -1.15
CA SER A 353 -9.91 -19.31 -1.35
C SER A 353 -8.40 -19.05 -1.44
N ILE A 354 -7.98 -17.97 -2.15
CA ILE A 354 -6.58 -17.54 -2.24
C ILE A 354 -6.05 -17.18 -0.85
N LEU A 355 -6.76 -16.35 -0.09
CA LEU A 355 -6.36 -15.94 1.26
C LEU A 355 -6.25 -17.13 2.22
N ARG A 356 -7.16 -18.12 2.12
CA ARG A 356 -7.07 -19.37 2.90
C ARG A 356 -5.80 -20.15 2.58
N GLY A 357 -5.38 -20.16 1.31
CA GLY A 357 -4.13 -20.79 0.90
C GLY A 357 -2.88 -20.08 1.39
N LEU A 358 -2.94 -18.75 1.51
CA LEU A 358 -1.84 -17.92 2.00
C LEU A 358 -1.78 -17.81 3.53
N LYS A 359 -2.88 -18.13 4.22
CA LYS A 359 -3.07 -17.95 5.66
C LYS A 359 -1.90 -18.47 6.49
N GLU A 360 -1.51 -19.73 6.28
CA GLU A 360 -0.45 -20.37 7.08
C GLU A 360 0.90 -19.61 6.96
N ARG A 361 1.21 -19.07 5.78
CA ARG A 361 2.44 -18.30 5.56
C ARG A 361 2.41 -16.95 6.28
N PHE A 362 1.28 -16.25 6.26
CA PHE A 362 1.13 -15.00 7.01
C PHE A 362 1.15 -15.25 8.52
N GLU A 363 0.51 -16.31 9.00
CA GLU A 363 0.57 -16.72 10.41
C GLU A 363 2.00 -17.01 10.88
N ILE A 364 2.80 -17.68 10.05
CA ILE A 364 4.22 -17.97 10.35
C ILE A 364 5.06 -16.69 10.31
N HIS A 365 4.87 -15.86 9.26
CA HIS A 365 5.66 -14.63 9.06
C HIS A 365 5.46 -13.64 10.20
N HIS A 366 4.21 -13.37 10.58
CA HIS A 366 3.88 -12.42 11.64
C HIS A 366 3.90 -13.03 13.04
N GLY A 367 3.81 -14.36 13.14
CA GLY A 367 3.77 -15.09 14.41
C GLY A 367 2.45 -14.90 15.16
N ILE A 368 1.35 -14.82 14.44
CA ILE A 368 -0.01 -14.54 14.92
C ILE A 368 -0.96 -15.61 14.40
N ARG A 369 -2.22 -15.57 14.85
CA ARG A 369 -3.30 -16.38 14.33
C ARG A 369 -4.28 -15.53 13.54
N ILE A 370 -4.73 -16.04 12.37
CA ILE A 370 -5.71 -15.37 11.51
C ILE A 370 -7.01 -16.19 11.52
N HIS A 371 -8.10 -15.58 11.95
CA HIS A 371 -9.42 -16.23 11.92
C HIS A 371 -9.98 -16.29 10.49
N ASP A 372 -10.80 -17.31 10.22
CA ASP A 372 -11.44 -17.41 8.90
C ASP A 372 -12.43 -16.26 8.64
N ASN A 373 -13.07 -15.73 9.68
CA ASN A 373 -13.92 -14.54 9.56
C ASN A 373 -13.13 -13.30 9.15
N ALA A 374 -11.87 -13.16 9.57
CA ALA A 374 -10.99 -12.07 9.11
C ALA A 374 -10.69 -12.19 7.61
N ILE A 375 -10.46 -13.41 7.12
CA ILE A 375 -10.23 -13.68 5.69
C ILE A 375 -11.49 -13.31 4.88
N VAL A 376 -12.65 -13.74 5.34
CA VAL A 376 -13.93 -13.42 4.69
C VAL A 376 -14.20 -11.93 4.73
N ALA A 377 -13.90 -11.26 5.86
CA ALA A 377 -14.04 -9.82 6.00
C ALA A 377 -13.06 -9.08 5.08
N ALA A 378 -11.79 -9.48 5.01
CA ALA A 378 -10.80 -8.86 4.14
C ALA A 378 -11.23 -8.89 2.66
N ALA A 379 -11.71 -10.02 2.17
CA ALA A 379 -12.20 -10.13 0.79
C ALA A 379 -13.45 -9.28 0.54
N LYS A 380 -14.46 -9.34 1.43
CA LYS A 380 -15.73 -8.63 1.25
C LYS A 380 -15.59 -7.13 1.46
N LEU A 381 -14.87 -6.70 2.51
CA LEU A 381 -14.73 -5.29 2.83
C LEU A 381 -13.80 -4.59 1.85
N SER A 382 -12.73 -5.25 1.38
CA SER A 382 -11.88 -4.66 0.35
C SER A 382 -12.62 -4.50 -0.98
N ASP A 383 -13.39 -5.49 -1.40
CA ASP A 383 -14.19 -5.40 -2.62
C ASP A 383 -15.19 -4.24 -2.56
N ARG A 384 -15.87 -4.11 -1.42
CA ARG A 384 -16.92 -3.09 -1.24
C ARG A 384 -16.39 -1.68 -1.01
N TYR A 385 -15.29 -1.54 -0.27
CA TYR A 385 -14.86 -0.24 0.26
C TYR A 385 -13.58 0.31 -0.37
N ILE A 386 -12.75 -0.54 -0.99
CA ILE A 386 -11.51 -0.13 -1.65
C ILE A 386 -11.71 -0.25 -3.17
N THR A 387 -12.03 0.89 -3.81
CA THR A 387 -12.43 0.94 -5.22
C THR A 387 -11.29 1.30 -6.17
N ASP A 388 -10.15 1.76 -5.65
CA ASP A 388 -8.98 2.20 -6.41
C ASP A 388 -7.95 1.09 -6.65
N ARG A 389 -8.19 -0.12 -6.11
CA ARG A 389 -7.34 -1.31 -6.22
C ARG A 389 -8.18 -2.54 -6.58
N PHE A 390 -7.52 -3.60 -7.04
CA PHE A 390 -8.15 -4.83 -7.50
C PHE A 390 -7.90 -6.01 -6.56
N LEU A 391 -8.83 -6.96 -6.54
CA LEU A 391 -8.63 -8.25 -5.90
C LEU A 391 -7.60 -9.09 -6.70
N PRO A 392 -6.82 -9.98 -6.04
CA PRO A 392 -6.82 -10.27 -4.61
C PRO A 392 -5.90 -9.34 -3.80
N ASP A 393 -5.09 -8.50 -4.46
CA ASP A 393 -4.00 -7.70 -3.85
C ASP A 393 -4.48 -6.85 -2.67
N LYS A 394 -5.56 -6.06 -2.86
CA LYS A 394 -6.14 -5.24 -1.80
C LYS A 394 -6.59 -6.05 -0.57
N ALA A 395 -7.02 -7.30 -0.73
CA ALA A 395 -7.42 -8.17 0.37
C ALA A 395 -6.21 -8.84 1.05
N ILE A 396 -5.18 -9.16 0.27
CA ILE A 396 -3.88 -9.66 0.77
C ILE A 396 -3.21 -8.58 1.63
N ASP A 397 -3.15 -7.35 1.13
CA ASP A 397 -2.58 -6.22 1.86
C ASP A 397 -3.28 -5.97 3.20
N LEU A 398 -4.62 -6.11 3.25
CA LEU A 398 -5.36 -5.99 4.52
C LEU A 398 -4.96 -7.04 5.55
N ILE A 399 -4.78 -8.29 5.12
CA ILE A 399 -4.35 -9.39 6.01
C ILE A 399 -2.91 -9.15 6.47
N ASP A 400 -2.03 -8.73 5.56
CA ASP A 400 -0.62 -8.46 5.87
C ASP A 400 -0.49 -7.29 6.85
N GLU A 401 -1.20 -6.17 6.61
CA GLU A 401 -1.20 -5.02 7.52
C GLU A 401 -1.82 -5.34 8.88
N ALA A 402 -2.90 -6.14 8.92
CA ALA A 402 -3.50 -6.59 10.17
C ALA A 402 -2.51 -7.46 10.97
N GLY A 403 -1.80 -8.35 10.29
CA GLY A 403 -0.75 -9.14 10.89
C GLY A 403 0.39 -8.29 11.44
N ALA A 404 0.84 -7.32 10.67
CA ALA A 404 1.88 -6.38 11.08
C ALA A 404 1.45 -5.49 12.26
N MET A 405 0.19 -5.04 12.27
CA MET A 405 -0.39 -4.25 13.35
C MET A 405 -0.39 -5.02 14.66
N ILE A 406 -0.95 -6.23 14.68
CA ILE A 406 -0.99 -7.09 15.88
C ILE A 406 0.43 -7.44 16.36
N ARG A 407 1.33 -7.77 15.44
CA ARG A 407 2.73 -8.01 15.78
C ARG A 407 3.39 -6.80 16.40
N SER A 408 3.15 -5.60 15.88
CA SER A 408 3.66 -4.36 16.46
C SER A 408 3.11 -4.10 17.84
N GLU A 409 1.83 -4.44 18.11
CA GLU A 409 1.23 -4.37 19.42
C GLU A 409 1.85 -5.36 20.41
N ILE A 410 2.18 -6.59 19.97
CA ILE A 410 2.88 -7.60 20.78
C ILE A 410 4.30 -7.15 21.11
N ASP A 411 5.01 -6.56 20.16
CA ASP A 411 6.39 -6.11 20.31
C ASP A 411 6.50 -4.76 21.05
N SER A 412 5.44 -3.96 21.10
CA SER A 412 5.35 -2.67 21.81
C SER A 412 4.73 -2.82 23.21
N LEU A 413 4.83 -1.77 24.01
CA LEU A 413 4.14 -1.73 25.31
C LEU A 413 2.62 -1.57 25.10
N PRO A 414 1.79 -2.39 25.76
CA PRO A 414 0.34 -2.22 25.71
C PRO A 414 -0.09 -0.80 26.11
N THR A 415 -1.09 -0.25 25.44
CA THR A 415 -1.58 1.12 25.67
C THR A 415 -1.93 1.38 27.12
N GLU A 416 -2.51 0.41 27.81
CA GLU A 416 -2.86 0.53 29.24
C GLU A 416 -1.61 0.67 30.13
N LEU A 417 -0.55 -0.09 29.82
CA LEU A 417 0.72 -0.03 30.54
C LEU A 417 1.46 1.28 30.25
N ASP A 418 1.44 1.74 28.99
CA ASP A 418 2.02 3.04 28.61
C ASP A 418 1.33 4.21 29.31
N ILE A 419 0.00 4.19 29.44
CA ILE A 419 -0.76 5.21 30.19
C ILE A 419 -0.33 5.22 31.66
N VAL A 420 -0.19 4.06 32.30
CA VAL A 420 0.26 3.95 33.69
C VAL A 420 1.68 4.51 33.83
N ARG A 421 2.59 4.16 32.96
CA ARG A 421 3.98 4.64 32.97
C ARG A 421 4.10 6.14 32.71
N ARG A 422 3.31 6.70 31.80
CA ARG A 422 3.26 8.17 31.61
C ARG A 422 2.74 8.90 32.83
N LYS A 423 1.72 8.38 33.53
CA LYS A 423 1.24 8.93 34.78
C LYS A 423 2.30 8.84 35.87
N LEU A 424 2.97 7.69 36.01
CA LEU A 424 4.08 7.52 36.93
C LEU A 424 5.18 8.56 36.67
N PHE A 425 5.61 8.71 35.41
CA PHE A 425 6.62 9.71 35.05
C PHE A 425 6.19 11.14 35.43
N THR A 426 4.92 11.49 35.16
CA THR A 426 4.38 12.81 35.51
C THR A 426 4.38 13.05 37.03
N LEU A 427 3.94 12.06 37.81
CA LEU A 427 3.90 12.18 39.28
C LEU A 427 5.30 12.13 39.90
N GLU A 428 6.25 11.38 39.34
CA GLU A 428 7.66 11.39 39.75
C GLU A 428 8.29 12.75 39.49
N THR A 429 8.00 13.38 38.36
CA THR A 429 8.45 14.73 38.03
C THR A 429 7.84 15.77 39.02
N GLU A 430 6.53 15.63 39.32
CA GLU A 430 5.86 16.48 40.36
C GLU A 430 6.50 16.28 41.73
N LYS A 431 6.83 15.04 42.12
CA LYS A 431 7.51 14.71 43.37
C LYS A 431 8.85 15.42 43.48
N GLU A 432 9.68 15.34 42.45
CA GLU A 432 10.99 16.00 42.44
C GLU A 432 10.87 17.52 42.57
N ALA A 433 9.87 18.13 41.91
CA ALA A 433 9.61 19.55 42.01
C ALA A 433 9.16 19.93 43.46
N LEU A 434 8.24 19.16 44.10
CA LEU A 434 7.75 19.42 45.43
C LEU A 434 8.80 19.18 46.52
N LEU A 435 9.78 18.30 46.32
CA LEU A 435 10.90 18.10 47.25
C LEU A 435 11.81 19.32 47.38
N THR A 436 11.81 20.23 46.42
CA THR A 436 12.56 21.50 46.46
C THR A 436 11.84 22.63 47.21
N GLU A 437 10.54 22.41 47.55
CA GLU A 437 9.69 23.40 48.21
C GLU A 437 9.54 23.07 49.72
N GLU A 438 9.59 24.09 50.60
CA GLU A 438 9.55 23.92 52.07
C GLU A 438 8.20 24.25 52.70
N ASP A 439 7.20 24.69 51.94
CA ASP A 439 5.91 25.10 52.42
C ASP A 439 4.99 23.95 52.91
N GLU A 440 4.06 24.23 53.82
CA GLU A 440 3.19 23.22 54.44
C GLU A 440 2.17 22.61 53.47
N LYS A 441 1.84 23.33 52.37
CA LYS A 441 0.93 22.83 51.34
C LYS A 441 1.62 21.79 50.45
N SER A 442 2.86 22.08 50.09
CA SER A 442 3.68 21.16 49.29
C SER A 442 3.98 19.87 50.04
N LYS A 443 4.23 19.94 51.36
CA LYS A 443 4.39 18.74 52.21
C LYS A 443 3.12 17.86 52.27
N LYS A 444 1.93 18.45 52.40
CA LYS A 444 0.68 17.69 52.38
C LYS A 444 0.40 17.07 51.01
N ARG A 445 0.70 17.79 49.92
CA ARG A 445 0.57 17.24 48.56
C ARG A 445 1.54 16.09 48.35
N LEU A 446 2.76 16.18 48.87
CA LEU A 446 3.80 15.16 48.75
C LEU A 446 3.37 13.85 49.44
N GLU A 447 2.73 13.88 50.62
CA GLU A 447 2.21 12.68 51.30
C GLU A 447 1.10 11.97 50.49
N VAL A 448 0.22 12.76 49.86
CA VAL A 448 -0.83 12.20 48.96
C VAL A 448 -0.20 11.60 47.72
N LEU A 449 0.73 12.32 47.11
CA LEU A 449 1.42 11.93 45.90
C LEU A 449 2.27 10.65 46.09
N GLU A 450 2.90 10.48 47.28
CA GLU A 450 3.64 9.25 47.58
C GLU A 450 2.72 8.02 47.69
N LYS A 451 1.49 8.17 48.18
CA LYS A 451 0.50 7.09 48.18
C LYS A 451 0.05 6.76 46.77
N GLU A 452 -0.28 7.78 45.95
CA GLU A 452 -0.65 7.60 44.54
C GLU A 452 0.48 6.93 43.75
N LEU A 453 1.73 7.33 43.97
CA LEU A 453 2.90 6.68 43.34
C LEU A 453 3.08 5.22 43.76
N ALA A 454 2.90 4.90 45.05
CA ALA A 454 3.02 3.52 45.54
C ALA A 454 1.95 2.61 44.92
N GLU A 455 0.70 3.09 44.81
CA GLU A 455 -0.38 2.34 44.14
C GLU A 455 -0.13 2.12 42.65
N LEU A 456 0.29 3.19 41.97
CA LEU A 456 0.58 3.09 40.53
C LEU A 456 1.82 2.23 40.23
N LYS A 457 2.87 2.27 41.10
CA LYS A 457 4.03 1.37 40.97
C LYS A 457 3.65 -0.10 41.14
N SER A 458 2.84 -0.39 42.16
CA SER A 458 2.34 -1.75 42.36
C SER A 458 1.53 -2.24 41.15
N LYS A 459 0.74 -1.34 40.56
CA LYS A 459 -0.03 -1.64 39.35
C LYS A 459 0.87 -1.81 38.12
N ASP A 460 1.90 -1.00 37.91
CA ASP A 460 2.90 -1.14 36.83
C ASP A 460 3.64 -2.47 36.93
N ASP A 461 4.10 -2.84 38.17
CA ASP A 461 4.80 -4.10 38.38
C ASP A 461 3.91 -5.32 38.08
N GLU A 462 2.63 -5.30 38.49
CA GLU A 462 1.67 -6.36 38.22
C GLU A 462 1.40 -6.48 36.69
N MET A 463 1.13 -5.35 36.04
CA MET A 463 0.86 -5.31 34.62
C MET A 463 2.11 -5.70 33.79
N THR A 464 3.29 -5.28 34.22
CA THR A 464 4.56 -5.64 33.55
C THR A 464 4.82 -7.14 33.67
N ALA A 465 4.67 -7.74 34.85
CA ALA A 465 4.84 -9.17 35.04
C ALA A 465 3.86 -10.00 34.19
N LYS A 466 2.61 -9.52 34.07
CA LYS A 466 1.59 -10.14 33.23
C LYS A 466 1.96 -10.03 31.75
N TYR A 467 2.35 -8.84 31.28
CA TYR A 467 2.81 -8.59 29.91
C TYR A 467 4.00 -9.47 29.53
N GLU A 468 5.04 -9.54 30.37
CA GLU A 468 6.22 -10.37 30.10
C GLU A 468 5.87 -11.86 30.03
N LYS A 469 4.97 -12.33 30.88
CA LYS A 469 4.50 -13.72 30.85
C LYS A 469 3.75 -14.02 29.55
N GLU A 470 2.81 -13.18 29.15
CA GLU A 470 2.05 -13.34 27.91
C GLU A 470 2.99 -13.28 26.70
N LYS A 471 3.86 -12.30 26.62
CA LYS A 471 4.86 -12.14 25.55
C LYS A 471 5.76 -13.38 25.40
N ASN A 472 6.25 -13.94 26.53
CA ASN A 472 7.08 -15.13 26.47
C ASN A 472 6.32 -16.36 25.97
N GLN A 473 5.05 -16.52 26.32
CA GLN A 473 4.20 -17.59 25.81
C GLN A 473 4.00 -17.49 24.31
N ILE A 474 3.71 -16.30 23.79
CA ILE A 474 3.57 -16.00 22.37
C ILE A 474 4.86 -16.32 21.60
N LEU A 475 6.02 -15.88 22.12
CA LEU A 475 7.30 -16.15 21.51
C LEU A 475 7.62 -17.67 21.45
N GLN A 476 7.21 -18.44 22.47
CA GLN A 476 7.37 -19.91 22.45
C GLN A 476 6.51 -20.55 21.37
N VAL A 477 5.23 -20.20 21.24
CA VAL A 477 4.34 -20.70 20.17
C VAL A 477 4.93 -20.38 18.80
N ARG A 478 5.41 -19.15 18.60
CA ARG A 478 6.05 -18.71 17.35
C ARG A 478 7.28 -19.58 17.00
N ASN A 479 8.17 -19.82 17.96
CA ASN A 479 9.34 -20.66 17.73
C ASN A 479 8.97 -22.11 17.39
N LEU A 480 7.95 -22.67 18.03
CA LEU A 480 7.45 -24.00 17.72
C LEU A 480 6.81 -24.09 16.32
N LYS A 481 6.05 -23.06 15.90
CA LYS A 481 5.48 -22.98 14.54
C LYS A 481 6.58 -22.87 13.48
N ALA A 482 7.64 -22.09 13.71
CA ALA A 482 8.78 -22.00 12.81
C ALA A 482 9.52 -23.34 12.67
N GLN A 483 9.68 -24.10 13.76
CA GLN A 483 10.26 -25.44 13.73
C GLN A 483 9.36 -26.43 12.97
N LEU A 484 8.05 -26.33 13.12
CA LEU A 484 7.07 -27.15 12.39
C LEU A 484 7.16 -26.92 10.88
N ASP A 485 7.29 -25.66 10.46
CA ASP A 485 7.43 -25.30 9.04
C ASP A 485 8.73 -25.86 8.45
N ASP A 486 9.84 -25.75 9.17
CA ASP A 486 11.13 -26.31 8.75
C ASP A 486 11.04 -27.85 8.61
N LEU A 487 10.39 -28.55 9.54
CA LEU A 487 10.18 -29.99 9.45
C LEU A 487 9.26 -30.37 8.28
N LYS A 488 8.21 -29.60 7.99
CA LYS A 488 7.36 -29.81 6.81
C LYS A 488 8.19 -29.67 5.52
N GLY A 489 9.05 -28.64 5.44
CA GLY A 489 9.99 -28.48 4.32
C GLY A 489 10.96 -29.65 4.16
N GLN A 490 11.45 -30.19 5.28
CA GLN A 490 12.33 -31.37 5.26
C GLN A 490 11.59 -32.65 4.80
N VAL A 491 10.35 -32.85 5.21
CA VAL A 491 9.51 -33.98 4.73
C VAL A 491 9.41 -33.95 3.21
N GLU A 492 9.07 -32.79 2.63
CA GLU A 492 8.94 -32.68 1.18
C GLU A 492 10.27 -32.85 0.44
N LYS A 493 11.37 -32.45 1.04
CA LYS A 493 12.72 -32.70 0.51
C LYS A 493 13.03 -34.21 0.48
N TYR A 494 12.82 -34.92 1.59
CA TYR A 494 13.09 -36.35 1.68
C TYR A 494 12.09 -37.19 0.87
N GLU A 495 10.86 -36.76 0.69
CA GLU A 495 9.90 -37.40 -0.25
C GLU A 495 10.43 -37.40 -1.69
N ARG A 496 11.08 -36.32 -2.13
CA ARG A 496 11.71 -36.22 -3.46
C ARG A 496 12.99 -37.07 -3.59
N GLU A 497 13.75 -37.16 -2.50
CA GLU A 497 14.96 -37.98 -2.42
C GLU A 497 14.60 -39.47 -2.29
N TYR A 498 13.27 -39.82 -2.22
CA TYR A 498 12.76 -41.18 -2.00
C TYR A 498 13.23 -41.82 -0.68
N ASP A 499 13.64 -41.02 0.30
CA ASP A 499 14.00 -41.49 1.65
C ASP A 499 12.76 -41.57 2.56
N PHE A 500 11.91 -42.55 2.27
CA PHE A 500 10.66 -42.76 2.99
C PHE A 500 10.84 -43.10 4.48
N ASN A 501 12.01 -43.53 4.89
CA ASN A 501 12.27 -43.81 6.32
C ASN A 501 12.36 -42.50 7.10
N LYS A 502 13.10 -41.51 6.61
CA LYS A 502 13.15 -40.17 7.23
C LYS A 502 11.83 -39.44 7.15
N VAL A 503 11.12 -39.57 6.03
CA VAL A 503 9.75 -39.04 5.90
C VAL A 503 8.83 -39.58 6.99
N ALA A 504 8.87 -40.91 7.22
CA ALA A 504 8.05 -41.56 8.25
C ALA A 504 8.44 -41.08 9.67
N GLU A 505 9.73 -40.95 9.96
CA GLU A 505 10.24 -40.49 11.25
C GLU A 505 9.77 -39.06 11.56
N ILE A 506 9.90 -38.15 10.61
CA ILE A 506 9.49 -36.76 10.80
C ILE A 506 7.97 -36.62 10.83
N LYS A 507 7.26 -37.21 9.85
CA LYS A 507 5.81 -37.04 9.66
C LYS A 507 4.98 -37.69 10.76
N TYR A 508 5.42 -38.84 11.28
CA TYR A 508 4.70 -39.61 12.31
C TYR A 508 5.35 -39.53 13.69
N GLY A 509 6.57 -39.02 13.80
CA GLY A 509 7.31 -38.93 15.05
C GLY A 509 7.45 -37.51 15.59
N GLU A 510 8.01 -36.59 14.80
CA GLU A 510 8.36 -35.21 15.26
C GLU A 510 7.22 -34.22 15.09
N ILE A 511 6.58 -34.18 13.93
CA ILE A 511 5.48 -33.25 13.63
C ILE A 511 4.33 -33.39 14.65
N PRO A 512 3.79 -34.61 14.96
CA PRO A 512 2.69 -34.73 15.92
C PRO A 512 3.06 -34.29 17.34
N LYS A 513 4.33 -34.38 17.73
CA LYS A 513 4.80 -33.91 19.04
C LYS A 513 4.81 -32.39 19.12
N LEU A 514 5.30 -31.72 18.06
CA LEU A 514 5.27 -30.27 17.99
C LEU A 514 3.84 -29.72 17.90
N GLU A 515 2.99 -30.34 17.10
CA GLU A 515 1.57 -29.96 17.02
C GLU A 515 0.84 -30.11 18.36
N ALA A 516 1.13 -31.15 19.12
CA ALA A 516 0.58 -31.33 20.46
C ALA A 516 1.09 -30.23 21.43
N GLN A 517 2.36 -29.87 21.35
CA GLN A 517 2.93 -28.78 22.15
C GLN A 517 2.32 -27.41 21.78
N ILE A 518 2.22 -27.11 20.51
CA ILE A 518 1.57 -25.89 20.02
C ILE A 518 0.15 -25.80 20.57
N LYS A 519 -0.62 -26.87 20.43
CA LYS A 519 -2.01 -26.92 20.91
C LYS A 519 -2.10 -26.72 22.43
N GLU A 520 -1.20 -27.30 23.22
CA GLU A 520 -1.16 -27.12 24.67
C GLU A 520 -0.89 -25.65 25.05
N TYR A 521 0.04 -24.97 24.35
CA TYR A 521 0.28 -23.55 24.57
C TYR A 521 -0.89 -22.68 24.11
N GLU A 522 -1.50 -22.95 22.95
CA GLU A 522 -2.68 -22.25 22.47
C GLU A 522 -3.89 -22.40 23.42
N GLU A 523 -4.10 -23.57 24.01
CA GLU A 523 -5.13 -23.78 25.03
C GLU A 523 -4.86 -23.00 26.32
N LYS A 524 -3.58 -22.89 26.75
CA LYS A 524 -3.19 -22.07 27.92
C LYS A 524 -3.43 -20.58 27.66
N ILE A 525 -3.16 -20.10 26.47
CA ILE A 525 -3.39 -18.72 26.07
C ILE A 525 -4.88 -18.44 26.00
N SER A 526 -5.67 -19.30 25.34
CA SER A 526 -7.11 -19.11 25.17
C SER A 526 -7.91 -19.16 26.49
N SER A 527 -7.42 -19.87 27.49
CA SER A 527 -8.05 -19.91 28.82
C SER A 527 -7.93 -18.58 29.61
N GLY A 528 -7.07 -17.65 29.18
CA GLY A 528 -6.86 -16.34 29.80
C GLY A 528 -7.40 -15.15 28.97
N TYR A 529 -8.14 -15.40 27.91
CA TYR A 529 -8.49 -14.41 26.88
C TYR A 529 -9.25 -13.18 27.39
N ASP A 530 -10.21 -13.36 28.30
CA ASP A 530 -11.03 -12.23 28.83
C ASP A 530 -10.23 -11.19 29.65
N THR A 531 -9.00 -11.50 30.02
CA THR A 531 -8.13 -10.61 30.81
C THR A 531 -6.76 -10.39 30.18
N ALA A 532 -6.53 -10.83 28.95
CA ALA A 532 -5.26 -10.71 28.27
C ALA A 532 -4.94 -9.23 27.93
N LEU A 533 -3.68 -8.84 28.13
CA LEU A 533 -3.17 -7.51 27.74
C LEU A 533 -2.76 -7.45 26.28
N LEU A 534 -2.42 -8.62 25.69
CA LEU A 534 -1.97 -8.74 24.31
C LEU A 534 -3.02 -9.49 23.49
N LYS A 535 -3.34 -8.96 22.31
CA LYS A 535 -4.11 -9.65 21.29
C LYS A 535 -3.16 -10.42 20.39
N GLU A 536 -3.47 -11.68 20.10
CA GLU A 536 -2.67 -12.56 19.25
C GLU A 536 -3.37 -12.93 17.94
N GLU A 537 -4.60 -12.52 17.78
CA GLU A 537 -5.48 -13.00 16.73
C GLU A 537 -5.98 -11.84 15.87
N VAL A 538 -5.90 -12.03 14.56
CA VAL A 538 -6.57 -11.15 13.60
C VAL A 538 -7.99 -11.62 13.41
N THR A 539 -8.94 -10.76 13.74
CA THR A 539 -10.37 -10.97 13.58
C THR A 539 -10.96 -9.99 12.57
N GLU A 540 -12.27 -10.06 12.34
CA GLU A 540 -12.98 -9.08 11.52
C GLU A 540 -12.82 -7.64 12.00
N ASN A 541 -12.63 -7.42 13.31
CA ASN A 541 -12.51 -6.10 13.89
C ASN A 541 -11.22 -5.39 13.44
N GLU A 542 -10.09 -6.09 13.46
CA GLU A 542 -8.81 -5.54 13.03
C GLU A 542 -8.82 -5.21 11.53
N ILE A 543 -9.42 -6.07 10.72
CA ILE A 543 -9.62 -5.80 9.28
C ILE A 543 -10.51 -4.56 9.09
N SER A 544 -11.60 -4.47 9.83
CA SER A 544 -12.51 -3.32 9.77
C SER A 544 -11.83 -2.02 10.19
N GLU A 545 -10.94 -2.07 11.20
CA GLU A 545 -10.17 -0.92 11.64
C GLU A 545 -9.21 -0.41 10.54
N ILE A 546 -8.53 -1.33 9.85
CA ILE A 546 -7.62 -0.96 8.77
C ILE A 546 -8.39 -0.39 7.58
N VAL A 547 -9.48 -1.04 7.17
CA VAL A 547 -10.35 -0.51 6.11
C VAL A 547 -10.85 0.90 6.49
N SER A 548 -11.20 1.10 7.75
CA SER A 548 -11.61 2.43 8.27
C SER A 548 -10.49 3.47 8.16
N LYS A 549 -9.25 3.09 8.47
CA LYS A 549 -8.09 3.97 8.33
C LYS A 549 -7.78 4.32 6.87
N TRP A 550 -7.87 3.34 5.97
CA TRP A 550 -7.57 3.55 4.55
C TRP A 550 -8.64 4.37 3.82
N THR A 551 -9.89 4.11 4.13
CA THR A 551 -11.03 4.71 3.42
C THR A 551 -11.60 5.95 4.12
N GLY A 552 -11.24 6.17 5.39
CA GLY A 552 -11.86 7.20 6.23
C GLY A 552 -13.29 6.88 6.67
N ILE A 553 -13.76 5.64 6.45
CA ILE A 553 -15.11 5.20 6.79
C ILE A 553 -15.06 4.46 8.11
N PRO A 554 -15.90 4.78 9.09
CA PRO A 554 -15.91 4.12 10.39
C PRO A 554 -16.52 2.70 10.31
N VAL A 555 -15.82 1.78 9.64
CA VAL A 555 -16.27 0.40 9.38
C VAL A 555 -16.43 -0.39 10.70
N THR A 556 -15.64 -0.09 11.71
CA THR A 556 -15.71 -0.74 13.04
C THR A 556 -17.05 -0.54 13.75
N LYS A 557 -17.75 0.55 13.47
CA LYS A 557 -19.10 0.80 13.99
C LYS A 557 -20.22 0.15 13.16
N LEU A 558 -19.88 -0.39 11.98
CA LEU A 558 -20.84 -0.93 11.02
C LEU A 558 -21.30 -2.35 11.37
N VAL A 559 -20.54 -3.13 12.17
CA VAL A 559 -20.80 -4.56 12.33
C VAL A 559 -21.85 -4.88 13.40
N GLU A 560 -21.91 -4.16 14.53
CA GLU A 560 -22.89 -4.46 15.60
C GLU A 560 -23.93 -3.34 15.86
N GLY A 561 -23.55 -2.08 15.69
CA GLY A 561 -24.44 -0.93 15.98
C GLY A 561 -25.26 -0.43 14.77
N GLU A 562 -24.96 -0.89 13.56
CA GLU A 562 -25.56 -0.35 12.33
C GLU A 562 -27.08 -0.58 12.25
N ARG A 563 -27.53 -1.77 12.60
CA ARG A 563 -28.99 -2.06 12.58
C ARG A 563 -29.76 -1.17 13.53
N GLU A 564 -29.26 -0.97 14.74
CA GLU A 564 -29.92 -0.10 15.73
C GLU A 564 -29.81 1.39 15.36
N LYS A 565 -28.66 1.82 14.82
CA LYS A 565 -28.48 3.20 14.34
C LYS A 565 -29.36 3.51 13.14
N LEU A 566 -29.45 2.59 12.17
CA LEU A 566 -30.30 2.76 10.99
C LEU A 566 -31.77 2.80 11.37
N LEU A 567 -32.19 2.03 12.38
CA LEU A 567 -33.56 2.08 12.89
C LEU A 567 -33.86 3.39 13.66
N LYS A 568 -32.84 4.04 14.22
CA LYS A 568 -32.93 5.34 14.92
C LYS A 568 -32.55 6.54 14.04
N LEU A 569 -32.21 6.30 12.77
CA LEU A 569 -31.72 7.36 11.87
C LEU A 569 -32.73 8.51 11.75
N GLU A 570 -34.01 8.23 11.71
CA GLU A 570 -35.07 9.24 11.65
C GLU A 570 -35.07 10.14 12.89
N ASP A 571 -34.93 9.55 14.08
CA ASP A 571 -34.84 10.29 15.36
C ASP A 571 -33.57 11.15 15.41
N GLU A 572 -32.41 10.59 15.02
CA GLU A 572 -31.13 11.33 14.95
C GLU A 572 -31.19 12.53 13.98
N LEU A 573 -31.82 12.34 12.81
CA LEU A 573 -32.00 13.44 11.86
C LEU A 573 -32.92 14.53 12.43
N HIS A 574 -33.97 14.16 13.19
CA HIS A 574 -34.90 15.11 13.84
C HIS A 574 -34.25 15.87 15.01
N GLU A 575 -33.17 15.42 15.59
CA GLU A 575 -32.43 16.21 16.60
C GLU A 575 -31.94 17.57 16.07
N ARG A 576 -31.67 17.65 14.76
CA ARG A 576 -31.13 18.86 14.11
C ARG A 576 -32.03 19.46 13.04
N VAL A 577 -32.81 18.62 12.35
CA VAL A 577 -33.74 19.04 11.31
C VAL A 577 -35.15 19.08 11.90
N ILE A 578 -35.53 20.27 12.28
CA ILE A 578 -36.86 20.53 12.88
C ILE A 578 -37.94 20.62 11.78
N GLY A 579 -39.05 19.99 12.04
CA GLY A 579 -40.12 19.87 11.05
C GLY A 579 -39.74 18.90 9.92
N GLN A 580 -40.13 19.13 8.70
CA GLN A 580 -39.73 18.42 7.48
C GLN A 580 -39.83 16.86 7.57
N ASN A 581 -40.85 16.34 8.27
CA ASN A 581 -40.96 14.89 8.54
C ASN A 581 -40.98 14.07 7.24
N GLU A 582 -41.66 14.56 6.21
CA GLU A 582 -41.71 13.85 4.92
C GLU A 582 -40.30 13.69 4.30
N ALA A 583 -39.45 14.71 4.41
CA ALA A 583 -38.07 14.67 3.91
C ALA A 583 -37.20 13.70 4.71
N VAL A 584 -37.29 13.76 6.03
CA VAL A 584 -36.49 12.88 6.93
C VAL A 584 -36.88 11.41 6.72
N THR A 585 -38.19 11.12 6.70
CA THR A 585 -38.70 9.75 6.49
C THR A 585 -38.31 9.20 5.10
N ALA A 586 -38.43 10.00 4.04
CA ALA A 586 -38.08 9.58 2.67
C ALA A 586 -36.59 9.21 2.56
N VAL A 587 -35.73 10.09 3.08
CA VAL A 587 -34.26 9.84 3.07
C VAL A 587 -33.89 8.64 3.92
N SER A 588 -34.44 8.51 5.14
CA SER A 588 -34.17 7.39 6.03
C SER A 588 -34.60 6.05 5.41
N ASN A 589 -35.78 6.00 4.80
CA ASN A 589 -36.27 4.81 4.11
C ASN A 589 -35.41 4.41 2.91
N ALA A 590 -34.88 5.34 2.14
CA ALA A 590 -33.99 5.05 1.03
C ALA A 590 -32.67 4.47 1.50
N VAL A 591 -32.11 5.03 2.55
CA VAL A 591 -30.88 4.51 3.19
C VAL A 591 -31.10 3.11 3.73
N ILE A 592 -32.20 2.89 4.45
CA ILE A 592 -32.54 1.56 4.99
C ILE A 592 -32.69 0.52 3.86
N ARG A 593 -33.39 0.85 2.76
CA ARG A 593 -33.51 -0.05 1.60
C ARG A 593 -32.16 -0.40 0.97
N ALA A 594 -31.31 0.60 0.79
CA ALA A 594 -29.98 0.40 0.21
C ALA A 594 -29.10 -0.50 1.12
N ARG A 595 -29.11 -0.26 2.43
CA ARG A 595 -28.36 -1.05 3.41
C ARG A 595 -28.91 -2.47 3.62
N ALA A 596 -30.21 -2.66 3.40
CA ALA A 596 -30.83 -3.99 3.42
C ALA A 596 -30.57 -4.82 2.15
N GLY A 597 -29.80 -4.29 1.18
CA GLY A 597 -29.54 -4.97 -0.10
C GLY A 597 -30.74 -5.09 -1.02
N LEU A 598 -31.78 -4.26 -0.81
CA LEU A 598 -33.03 -4.28 -1.62
C LEU A 598 -32.98 -3.27 -2.77
N LYS A 599 -31.89 -2.54 -2.92
CA LYS A 599 -31.67 -1.59 -4.00
C LYS A 599 -30.79 -2.18 -5.10
N ASP A 600 -30.92 -1.65 -6.33
CA ASP A 600 -30.02 -1.98 -7.44
C ASP A 600 -28.58 -1.59 -7.09
N GLU A 601 -27.69 -2.56 -7.10
CA GLU A 601 -26.28 -2.42 -6.75
C GLU A 601 -25.52 -1.46 -7.68
N ASN A 602 -26.07 -1.17 -8.86
CA ASN A 602 -25.46 -0.28 -9.83
C ASN A 602 -25.87 1.19 -9.67
N LYS A 603 -26.67 1.55 -8.66
CA LYS A 603 -27.14 2.92 -8.45
C LYS A 603 -26.62 3.52 -7.15
N PRO A 604 -26.51 4.87 -7.04
CA PRO A 604 -26.19 5.55 -5.78
C PRO A 604 -27.10 5.14 -4.64
N ILE A 605 -26.69 5.26 -3.38
CA ILE A 605 -27.48 4.91 -2.17
C ILE A 605 -28.85 5.59 -2.21
N GLY A 606 -28.92 6.86 -2.61
CA GLY A 606 -30.11 7.64 -2.77
C GLY A 606 -29.89 8.84 -3.67
N SER A 607 -30.92 9.26 -4.39
CA SER A 607 -30.92 10.46 -5.22
C SER A 607 -32.20 11.27 -4.98
N PHE A 608 -32.05 12.52 -4.53
CA PHE A 608 -33.15 13.35 -4.07
C PHE A 608 -33.12 14.75 -4.68
N ILE A 609 -34.29 15.30 -5.02
CA ILE A 609 -34.45 16.73 -5.30
C ILE A 609 -35.19 17.36 -4.14
N PHE A 610 -34.56 18.32 -3.46
CA PHE A 610 -35.17 19.09 -2.37
C PHE A 610 -35.67 20.42 -2.88
N LEU A 611 -36.98 20.58 -2.91
CA LEU A 611 -37.69 21.77 -3.35
C LEU A 611 -38.15 22.61 -2.17
N GLY A 612 -38.08 23.92 -2.25
CA GLY A 612 -38.59 24.78 -1.22
C GLY A 612 -37.83 26.09 -1.03
N PRO A 613 -38.40 27.01 -0.22
CA PRO A 613 -37.79 28.30 0.02
C PRO A 613 -36.43 28.20 0.70
N THR A 614 -35.69 29.30 0.71
CA THR A 614 -34.39 29.38 1.36
C THR A 614 -34.52 29.29 2.89
N GLY A 615 -33.59 28.62 3.58
CA GLY A 615 -33.50 28.62 5.04
C GLY A 615 -34.50 27.69 5.75
N VAL A 616 -35.12 26.72 5.06
CA VAL A 616 -36.05 25.71 5.62
C VAL A 616 -35.39 24.42 6.05
N GLY A 617 -34.04 24.28 5.91
CA GLY A 617 -33.29 23.11 6.39
C GLY A 617 -32.78 22.16 5.31
N LYS A 618 -32.89 22.43 4.01
CA LYS A 618 -32.42 21.58 2.90
C LYS A 618 -30.93 21.16 3.07
N THR A 619 -30.06 22.14 3.23
CA THR A 619 -28.62 21.92 3.41
C THR A 619 -28.30 21.32 4.79
N GLU A 620 -29.08 21.62 5.82
CA GLU A 620 -28.91 21.06 7.15
C GLU A 620 -29.21 19.55 7.20
N LEU A 621 -30.27 19.12 6.47
CA LEU A 621 -30.54 17.68 6.32
C LEU A 621 -29.38 16.95 5.64
N ALA A 622 -28.80 17.51 4.59
CA ALA A 622 -27.64 16.92 3.91
C ALA A 622 -26.43 16.80 4.85
N LYS A 623 -26.16 17.83 5.68
CA LYS A 623 -25.06 17.80 6.67
C LYS A 623 -25.30 16.79 7.79
N THR A 624 -26.51 16.77 8.32
CA THR A 624 -26.88 15.84 9.38
C THR A 624 -26.81 14.40 8.88
N LEU A 625 -27.25 14.15 7.64
CA LEU A 625 -27.16 12.85 7.00
C LEU A 625 -25.70 12.39 6.82
N ALA A 626 -24.81 13.28 6.37
CA ALA A 626 -23.37 12.97 6.27
C ALA A 626 -22.78 12.61 7.64
N ARG A 627 -23.15 13.35 8.69
CA ARG A 627 -22.71 13.05 10.06
C ARG A 627 -23.23 11.71 10.58
N SER A 628 -24.52 11.41 10.37
CA SER A 628 -25.13 10.17 10.90
C SER A 628 -24.65 8.93 10.17
N LEU A 629 -24.41 9.03 8.85
CA LEU A 629 -24.01 7.87 8.02
C LEU A 629 -22.50 7.70 7.89
N PHE A 630 -21.75 8.80 7.91
CA PHE A 630 -20.30 8.81 7.65
C PHE A 630 -19.50 9.45 8.80
N ASP A 631 -20.12 9.62 9.97
CA ASP A 631 -19.57 10.13 11.24
C ASP A 631 -18.89 11.52 11.15
N SER A 632 -18.97 12.23 10.01
CA SER A 632 -18.41 13.56 9.83
C SER A 632 -19.27 14.43 8.92
N GLU A 633 -19.47 15.68 9.33
CA GLU A 633 -20.11 16.71 8.48
C GLU A 633 -19.19 17.11 7.30
N GLU A 634 -17.90 16.75 7.33
CA GLU A 634 -16.94 17.05 6.27
C GLU A 634 -17.08 16.08 5.08
N ASN A 635 -17.72 14.93 5.29
CA ASN A 635 -18.02 13.96 4.23
C ASN A 635 -19.18 14.42 3.33
N ILE A 636 -19.21 15.71 3.02
CA ILE A 636 -20.11 16.34 2.09
C ILE A 636 -19.35 17.05 0.97
N ILE A 637 -19.63 16.65 -0.26
CA ILE A 637 -19.10 17.30 -1.46
C ILE A 637 -20.16 18.31 -1.92
N ARG A 638 -19.90 19.60 -1.72
CA ARG A 638 -20.83 20.64 -2.12
C ARG A 638 -20.39 21.29 -3.42
N ILE A 639 -21.30 21.34 -4.39
CA ILE A 639 -21.12 21.95 -5.69
C ILE A 639 -22.27 22.94 -5.94
N ASP A 640 -21.94 24.21 -6.12
CA ASP A 640 -22.91 25.26 -6.45
C ASP A 640 -23.11 25.32 -7.96
N MET A 641 -24.30 25.00 -8.43
CA MET A 641 -24.61 24.95 -9.86
C MET A 641 -24.66 26.33 -10.51
N SER A 642 -24.68 27.43 -9.75
CA SER A 642 -24.54 28.78 -10.29
C SER A 642 -23.15 29.02 -10.93
N GLU A 643 -22.12 28.23 -10.58
CA GLU A 643 -20.80 28.27 -11.22
C GLU A 643 -20.76 27.50 -12.56
N TYR A 644 -21.79 26.70 -12.86
CA TYR A 644 -21.84 25.78 -14.00
C TYR A 644 -22.96 26.12 -14.98
N MET A 645 -23.23 27.42 -15.16
CA MET A 645 -24.26 27.92 -16.07
C MET A 645 -23.85 27.91 -17.55
N GLU A 646 -22.54 27.88 -17.82
CA GLU A 646 -21.97 27.87 -19.15
C GLU A 646 -21.47 26.48 -19.57
N LYS A 647 -21.56 26.18 -20.87
CA LYS A 647 -21.11 24.89 -21.43
C LYS A 647 -19.66 24.55 -21.07
N HIS A 648 -18.77 25.53 -21.08
CA HIS A 648 -17.36 25.34 -20.76
C HIS A 648 -17.11 25.00 -19.28
N SER A 649 -18.01 25.41 -18.39
CA SER A 649 -17.90 25.13 -16.96
C SER A 649 -18.14 23.64 -16.65
N VAL A 650 -18.94 22.94 -17.47
CA VAL A 650 -19.23 21.50 -17.26
C VAL A 650 -17.96 20.64 -17.34
N SER A 651 -17.01 21.01 -18.22
CA SER A 651 -15.72 20.31 -18.30
C SER A 651 -14.90 20.39 -17.02
N ARG A 652 -15.14 21.36 -16.12
CA ARG A 652 -14.49 21.43 -14.81
C ARG A 652 -14.97 20.32 -13.86
N LEU A 653 -16.21 19.81 -14.04
CA LEU A 653 -16.74 18.72 -13.21
C LEU A 653 -16.09 17.37 -13.55
N VAL A 654 -15.86 17.11 -14.84
CA VAL A 654 -15.40 15.80 -15.37
C VAL A 654 -13.92 15.84 -15.77
N GLY A 655 -13.34 17.03 -15.88
CA GLY A 655 -11.98 17.27 -16.36
C GLY A 655 -11.97 17.88 -17.78
N PRO A 656 -10.93 18.65 -18.13
CA PRO A 656 -10.80 19.22 -19.47
C PRO A 656 -10.40 18.14 -20.48
N PRO A 657 -10.78 18.28 -21.76
CA PRO A 657 -10.39 17.33 -22.79
C PRO A 657 -8.87 17.35 -23.04
N PRO A 658 -8.30 16.28 -23.65
CA PRO A 658 -6.88 16.18 -23.94
C PRO A 658 -6.35 17.40 -24.70
N GLY A 659 -5.22 17.94 -24.24
CA GLY A 659 -4.56 19.11 -24.86
C GLY A 659 -4.93 20.46 -24.28
N TYR A 660 -5.86 20.54 -23.32
CA TYR A 660 -6.18 21.78 -22.60
C TYR A 660 -5.42 21.88 -21.26
N VAL A 661 -5.20 23.12 -20.80
CA VAL A 661 -4.57 23.41 -19.50
C VAL A 661 -5.41 22.79 -18.37
N GLY A 662 -4.75 22.09 -17.42
CA GLY A 662 -5.41 21.42 -16.30
C GLY A 662 -5.86 19.98 -16.59
N TYR A 663 -5.52 19.40 -17.75
CA TYR A 663 -5.84 18.01 -18.08
C TYR A 663 -5.31 17.01 -17.02
N GLU A 664 -4.13 17.29 -16.44
CA GLU A 664 -3.53 16.43 -15.40
C GLU A 664 -4.23 16.54 -14.03
N GLU A 665 -4.94 17.63 -13.77
CA GLU A 665 -5.59 17.87 -12.47
C GLU A 665 -6.89 17.07 -12.28
N GLY A 666 -7.52 16.60 -13.37
CA GLY A 666 -8.79 15.88 -13.32
C GLY A 666 -10.01 16.79 -13.14
N GLY A 667 -11.20 16.19 -12.96
CA GLY A 667 -12.46 16.94 -12.75
C GLY A 667 -12.75 17.17 -11.28
N GLN A 668 -13.32 18.31 -10.93
CA GLN A 668 -13.64 18.67 -9.54
C GLN A 668 -14.57 17.65 -8.87
N LEU A 669 -15.62 17.22 -9.55
CA LEU A 669 -16.54 16.20 -9.03
C LEU A 669 -15.88 14.82 -8.99
N THR A 670 -15.27 14.40 -10.09
CA THR A 670 -14.68 13.08 -10.21
C THR A 670 -13.53 12.87 -9.23
N GLU A 671 -12.64 13.86 -9.04
CA GLU A 671 -11.56 13.78 -8.07
C GLU A 671 -12.05 13.83 -6.62
N ALA A 672 -13.08 14.66 -6.32
CA ALA A 672 -13.65 14.74 -4.99
C ALA A 672 -14.29 13.39 -4.57
N VAL A 673 -15.05 12.76 -5.47
CA VAL A 673 -15.69 11.45 -5.21
C VAL A 673 -14.65 10.33 -5.17
N ARG A 674 -13.62 10.37 -6.00
CA ARG A 674 -12.52 9.39 -5.94
C ARG A 674 -11.79 9.41 -4.60
N ARG A 675 -11.62 10.61 -4.00
CA ARG A 675 -10.99 10.78 -2.68
C ARG A 675 -11.93 10.46 -1.51
N ALA A 676 -13.22 10.68 -1.69
CA ALA A 676 -14.25 10.43 -0.69
C ALA A 676 -15.44 9.68 -1.32
N PRO A 677 -15.25 8.37 -1.63
CA PRO A 677 -16.28 7.57 -2.30
C PRO A 677 -17.54 7.35 -1.45
N TYR A 678 -17.44 7.59 -0.14
CA TYR A 678 -18.56 7.55 0.82
C TYR A 678 -18.86 8.96 1.27
N SER A 679 -19.73 9.62 0.55
CA SER A 679 -20.05 11.04 0.81
C SER A 679 -21.49 11.38 0.42
N VAL A 680 -21.99 12.46 0.98
CA VAL A 680 -23.18 13.13 0.49
C VAL A 680 -22.74 14.16 -0.54
N ILE A 681 -23.24 14.04 -1.76
CA ILE A 681 -22.98 15.02 -2.82
C ILE A 681 -24.17 15.97 -2.86
N LEU A 682 -23.92 17.24 -2.55
CA LEU A 682 -24.92 18.29 -2.56
C LEU A 682 -24.72 19.20 -3.77
N PHE A 683 -25.62 19.12 -4.73
CA PHE A 683 -25.71 20.06 -5.84
C PHE A 683 -26.71 21.18 -5.48
N ASP A 684 -26.19 22.36 -5.23
CA ASP A 684 -27.02 23.51 -4.83
C ASP A 684 -27.51 24.29 -6.05
N GLU A 685 -28.79 24.74 -6.04
CA GLU A 685 -29.43 25.54 -7.09
C GLU A 685 -29.37 24.87 -8.48
N ILE A 686 -29.81 23.61 -8.56
CA ILE A 686 -29.72 22.79 -9.78
C ILE A 686 -30.43 23.43 -11.00
N GLU A 687 -31.43 24.26 -10.78
CA GLU A 687 -32.13 24.99 -11.83
C GLU A 687 -31.28 25.97 -12.62
N LYS A 688 -30.08 26.32 -12.11
CA LYS A 688 -29.11 27.19 -12.76
C LYS A 688 -28.13 26.46 -13.66
N ALA A 689 -28.02 25.14 -13.53
CA ALA A 689 -27.07 24.33 -14.27
C ALA A 689 -27.33 24.38 -15.79
N HIS A 690 -26.25 24.31 -16.57
CA HIS A 690 -26.30 24.12 -18.01
C HIS A 690 -26.93 22.75 -18.37
N GLU A 691 -27.61 22.65 -19.52
CA GLU A 691 -28.26 21.39 -19.96
C GLU A 691 -27.30 20.18 -20.02
N ASP A 692 -26.04 20.36 -20.37
CA ASP A 692 -25.07 19.31 -20.46
C ASP A 692 -24.73 18.67 -19.10
N VAL A 693 -24.94 19.34 -17.97
CA VAL A 693 -24.82 18.79 -16.61
C VAL A 693 -25.83 17.68 -16.40
N PHE A 694 -27.06 17.81 -16.92
CA PHE A 694 -28.08 16.78 -16.78
C PHE A 694 -27.72 15.49 -17.52
N ASN A 695 -26.99 15.58 -18.65
CA ASN A 695 -26.49 14.38 -19.35
C ASN A 695 -25.47 13.58 -18.49
N MET A 696 -24.66 14.29 -17.72
CA MET A 696 -23.74 13.67 -16.74
C MET A 696 -24.54 13.04 -15.59
N PHE A 697 -25.56 13.72 -15.06
CA PHE A 697 -26.42 13.16 -14.01
C PHE A 697 -27.13 11.89 -14.47
N LEU A 698 -27.59 11.81 -15.71
CA LEU A 698 -28.21 10.60 -16.24
C LEU A 698 -27.27 9.38 -16.11
N GLN A 699 -25.99 9.54 -16.41
CA GLN A 699 -25.02 8.48 -16.28
C GLN A 699 -24.78 8.06 -14.81
N ILE A 700 -24.70 9.05 -13.91
CA ILE A 700 -24.50 8.77 -12.47
C ILE A 700 -25.74 8.07 -11.88
N LEU A 701 -26.95 8.54 -12.21
CA LEU A 701 -28.19 8.03 -11.64
C LEU A 701 -28.58 6.64 -12.19
N ASP A 702 -28.17 6.30 -13.42
CA ASP A 702 -28.48 5.00 -14.02
C ASP A 702 -27.41 3.94 -13.71
N ASP A 703 -26.13 4.28 -13.95
CA ASP A 703 -25.01 3.35 -13.90
C ASP A 703 -24.19 3.45 -12.61
N GLY A 704 -24.47 4.44 -11.74
CA GLY A 704 -23.71 4.71 -10.52
C GLY A 704 -22.23 5.02 -10.77
N ARG A 705 -21.89 5.46 -11.98
CA ARG A 705 -20.50 5.74 -12.37
C ARG A 705 -20.42 6.94 -13.31
N LEU A 706 -19.25 7.55 -13.34
CA LEU A 706 -18.94 8.62 -14.27
C LEU A 706 -17.53 8.46 -14.80
N THR A 707 -17.36 8.46 -16.13
CA THR A 707 -16.02 8.38 -16.72
C THR A 707 -15.48 9.79 -16.92
N ASP A 708 -14.29 10.05 -16.39
CA ASP A 708 -13.58 11.31 -16.57
C ASP A 708 -13.00 11.44 -18.00
N ASN A 709 -12.54 12.63 -18.35
CA ASN A 709 -11.95 12.87 -19.66
C ASN A 709 -10.55 12.22 -19.84
N LYS A 710 -9.98 11.60 -18.78
CA LYS A 710 -8.77 10.78 -18.85
C LYS A 710 -9.09 9.31 -19.17
N GLY A 711 -10.36 8.92 -19.13
CA GLY A 711 -10.82 7.54 -19.30
C GLY A 711 -10.97 6.76 -17.99
N ASN A 712 -10.73 7.38 -16.83
CA ASN A 712 -10.91 6.72 -15.55
C ASN A 712 -12.40 6.70 -15.18
N THR A 713 -12.88 5.57 -14.73
CA THR A 713 -14.27 5.44 -14.24
C THR A 713 -14.28 5.67 -12.74
N VAL A 714 -15.10 6.64 -12.28
CA VAL A 714 -15.30 6.95 -10.87
C VAL A 714 -16.63 6.38 -10.41
N ASP A 715 -16.61 5.67 -9.29
CA ASP A 715 -17.77 5.00 -8.71
C ASP A 715 -18.56 5.92 -7.77
N PHE A 716 -19.88 6.02 -8.02
CA PHE A 716 -20.84 6.82 -7.24
C PHE A 716 -21.83 5.93 -6.46
N LYS A 717 -21.69 4.61 -6.50
CA LYS A 717 -22.66 3.66 -5.90
C LYS A 717 -22.80 3.83 -4.40
N ASN A 718 -21.75 4.27 -3.74
CA ASN A 718 -21.70 4.48 -2.31
C ASN A 718 -21.97 5.93 -1.88
N THR A 719 -22.47 6.78 -2.80
CA THR A 719 -22.79 8.18 -2.51
C THR A 719 -24.30 8.38 -2.36
N ILE A 720 -24.68 9.45 -1.66
CA ILE A 720 -26.05 9.98 -1.63
C ILE A 720 -26.06 11.30 -2.37
N ILE A 721 -26.90 11.41 -3.38
CA ILE A 721 -27.00 12.60 -4.22
C ILE A 721 -28.20 13.43 -3.78
N ILE A 722 -27.93 14.65 -3.37
CA ILE A 722 -28.94 15.65 -2.98
C ILE A 722 -28.83 16.86 -3.90
N MET A 723 -29.91 17.19 -4.56
CA MET A 723 -30.02 18.34 -5.45
C MET A 723 -30.99 19.34 -4.84
N THR A 724 -30.59 20.58 -4.57
CA THR A 724 -31.49 21.59 -4.03
C THR A 724 -32.02 22.51 -5.15
N SER A 725 -33.23 22.93 -5.01
CA SER A 725 -33.83 23.90 -5.92
C SER A 725 -34.82 24.83 -5.20
N ASN A 726 -34.95 26.04 -5.72
CA ASN A 726 -35.92 27.03 -5.26
C ASN A 726 -37.16 27.14 -6.18
N ILE A 727 -37.26 26.23 -7.15
CA ILE A 727 -38.44 26.17 -8.04
C ILE A 727 -39.70 25.90 -7.21
N GLY A 728 -40.80 26.62 -7.53
CA GLY A 728 -42.08 26.49 -6.84
C GLY A 728 -42.12 27.08 -5.43
N SER A 729 -41.08 27.75 -4.95
CA SER A 729 -41.02 28.34 -3.61
C SER A 729 -42.14 29.35 -3.37
N SER A 730 -42.59 30.10 -4.38
CA SER A 730 -43.71 31.02 -4.29
C SER A 730 -45.04 30.37 -3.91
N TYR A 731 -45.30 29.17 -4.42
CA TYR A 731 -46.48 28.37 -4.07
C TYR A 731 -46.37 27.82 -2.65
N LEU A 732 -45.22 27.26 -2.29
CA LEU A 732 -44.97 26.69 -0.96
C LEU A 732 -45.03 27.74 0.18
N LEU A 733 -44.72 29.00 -0.10
CA LEU A 733 -44.84 30.09 0.86
C LEU A 733 -46.30 30.53 1.11
N GLN A 734 -47.19 30.37 0.14
CA GLN A 734 -48.58 30.73 0.29
C GLN A 734 -49.37 29.78 1.20
N ASP A 735 -48.95 28.52 1.31
CA ASP A 735 -49.62 27.46 2.07
C ASP A 735 -49.33 27.45 3.59
N GLN A 736 -48.63 28.44 4.11
CA GLN A 736 -48.38 28.67 5.55
C GLN A 736 -48.03 27.38 6.33
N GLY A 737 -47.15 26.56 5.80
CA GLY A 737 -46.60 25.36 6.47
C GLY A 737 -47.40 24.06 6.27
N LYS A 738 -48.45 24.07 5.43
CA LYS A 738 -49.16 22.85 4.99
C LYS A 738 -49.06 22.72 3.48
N ILE A 739 -48.50 21.64 2.97
CA ILE A 739 -48.41 21.37 1.54
C ILE A 739 -49.74 20.71 1.10
N THR A 740 -50.53 21.41 0.28
CA THR A 740 -51.77 20.85 -0.30
C THR A 740 -51.48 20.07 -1.58
N GLU A 741 -52.38 19.16 -2.00
CA GLU A 741 -52.21 18.44 -3.27
C GLU A 741 -52.20 19.39 -4.46
N GLU A 742 -52.98 20.47 -4.40
CA GLU A 742 -53.00 21.52 -5.44
C GLU A 742 -51.64 22.20 -5.58
N THR A 743 -50.99 22.51 -4.46
CA THR A 743 -49.64 23.09 -4.43
C THR A 743 -48.61 22.11 -4.95
N LYS A 744 -48.69 20.81 -4.58
CA LYS A 744 -47.83 19.78 -5.14
C LYS A 744 -47.93 19.72 -6.66
N ASP A 745 -49.13 19.71 -7.20
CA ASP A 745 -49.39 19.67 -8.65
C ASP A 745 -48.82 20.89 -9.37
N LEU A 746 -48.99 22.09 -8.80
CA LEU A 746 -48.44 23.34 -9.35
C LEU A 746 -46.89 23.31 -9.38
N VAL A 747 -46.28 22.91 -8.28
CA VAL A 747 -44.80 22.78 -8.16
C VAL A 747 -44.29 21.73 -9.12
N MET A 748 -44.91 20.54 -9.18
CA MET A 748 -44.55 19.50 -10.13
C MET A 748 -44.75 19.91 -11.59
N GLY A 749 -45.78 20.74 -11.87
CA GLY A 749 -45.97 21.32 -13.18
C GLY A 749 -44.85 22.26 -13.60
N GLU A 750 -44.31 23.05 -12.65
CA GLU A 750 -43.17 23.94 -12.89
C GLU A 750 -41.87 23.13 -13.08
N MET A 751 -41.67 22.06 -12.29
CA MET A 751 -40.55 21.14 -12.42
C MET A 751 -40.53 20.48 -13.81
N LYS A 752 -41.66 19.96 -14.29
CA LYS A 752 -41.79 19.34 -15.62
C LYS A 752 -41.53 20.31 -16.77
N ARG A 753 -41.72 21.61 -16.57
CA ARG A 753 -41.39 22.65 -17.56
C ARG A 753 -39.89 22.95 -17.62
N ARG A 754 -39.21 22.85 -16.47
CA ARG A 754 -37.80 23.22 -16.36
C ARG A 754 -36.88 22.07 -16.66
N PHE A 755 -37.24 20.86 -16.22
CA PHE A 755 -36.38 19.64 -16.34
C PHE A 755 -37.01 18.66 -17.32
N LYS A 756 -36.15 17.94 -18.05
CA LYS A 756 -36.58 16.88 -18.97
C LYS A 756 -37.21 15.72 -18.18
N PRO A 757 -38.33 15.15 -18.66
CA PRO A 757 -38.96 14.00 -17.99
C PRO A 757 -38.02 12.82 -17.75
N GLU A 758 -37.08 12.62 -18.65
CA GLU A 758 -36.05 11.61 -18.60
C GLU A 758 -35.16 11.72 -17.35
N PHE A 759 -34.81 12.93 -16.95
CA PHE A 759 -34.07 13.21 -15.73
C PHE A 759 -34.93 13.01 -14.48
N LEU A 760 -36.14 13.56 -14.44
CA LEU A 760 -37.02 13.45 -13.29
C LEU A 760 -37.40 12.01 -12.93
N ASN A 761 -37.52 11.13 -13.93
CA ASN A 761 -37.86 9.71 -13.75
C ASN A 761 -36.70 8.87 -13.18
N ARG A 762 -35.48 9.39 -13.15
CA ARG A 762 -34.31 8.70 -12.63
C ARG A 762 -33.94 9.08 -11.21
N VAL A 763 -34.51 10.15 -10.71
CA VAL A 763 -34.38 10.57 -9.32
C VAL A 763 -35.28 9.69 -8.44
N ASP A 764 -34.76 9.19 -7.32
CA ASP A 764 -35.53 8.31 -6.44
C ASP A 764 -36.73 9.01 -5.81
N ASP A 765 -36.58 10.30 -5.40
CA ASP A 765 -37.68 11.05 -4.82
C ASP A 765 -37.51 12.56 -4.99
N ILE A 766 -38.67 13.28 -5.11
CA ILE A 766 -38.75 14.75 -5.20
C ILE A 766 -39.49 15.24 -3.97
N ILE A 767 -38.76 15.85 -3.05
CA ILE A 767 -39.23 16.15 -1.71
C ILE A 767 -39.44 17.65 -1.58
N MET A 768 -40.62 18.04 -1.12
CA MET A 768 -41.01 19.43 -0.90
C MET A 768 -40.83 19.84 0.55
N PHE A 769 -40.00 20.84 0.79
CA PHE A 769 -39.79 21.41 2.12
C PHE A 769 -40.83 22.51 2.39
N LYS A 770 -41.54 22.33 3.47
CA LYS A 770 -42.54 23.32 3.91
C LYS A 770 -41.88 24.53 4.58
N SER A 771 -42.62 25.65 4.60
CA SER A 771 -42.22 26.80 5.41
C SER A 771 -42.31 26.45 6.91
N LEU A 772 -41.38 27.00 7.71
CA LEU A 772 -41.30 26.73 9.15
C LEU A 772 -42.36 27.56 9.88
N ASP A 773 -43.06 26.94 10.86
CA ASP A 773 -43.97 27.64 11.76
C ASP A 773 -43.22 28.24 12.97
N LYS A 774 -43.90 29.06 13.77
CA LYS A 774 -43.30 29.75 14.91
C LYS A 774 -42.78 28.80 15.98
N GLU A 775 -43.45 27.68 16.21
CA GLU A 775 -43.03 26.68 17.21
C GLU A 775 -41.81 25.90 16.73
N GLU A 776 -41.75 25.60 15.43
CA GLU A 776 -40.56 25.00 14.80
C GLU A 776 -39.33 25.91 14.87
N ILE A 777 -39.53 27.23 14.68
CA ILE A 777 -38.46 28.22 14.81
C ILE A 777 -37.95 28.32 16.25
N LYS A 778 -38.81 28.24 17.26
CA LYS A 778 -38.39 28.20 18.68
C LYS A 778 -37.50 27.01 18.95
N LYS A 779 -37.83 25.84 18.40
CA LYS A 779 -36.96 24.64 18.54
C LYS A 779 -35.60 24.82 17.85
N ILE A 780 -35.56 25.53 16.71
CA ILE A 780 -34.30 25.86 16.04
C ILE A 780 -33.45 26.82 16.90
N ILE A 781 -34.10 27.78 17.57
CA ILE A 781 -33.42 28.65 18.52
C ILE A 781 -32.80 27.81 19.66
N ASP A 782 -33.54 26.84 20.19
CA ASP A 782 -33.00 25.95 21.24
C ASP A 782 -31.73 25.20 20.80
N ILE A 783 -31.67 24.76 19.55
CA ILE A 783 -30.48 24.12 18.98
C ILE A 783 -29.31 25.12 18.93
N PHE A 784 -29.54 26.35 18.46
CA PHE A 784 -28.49 27.36 18.44
C PHE A 784 -28.03 27.76 19.85
N MET A 785 -28.96 27.86 20.78
CA MET A 785 -28.66 28.17 22.19
C MET A 785 -27.86 27.04 22.85
N LYS A 786 -28.21 25.78 22.58
CA LYS A 786 -27.44 24.62 23.08
C LYS A 786 -25.99 24.63 22.53
N SER A 787 -25.83 24.97 21.26
CA SER A 787 -24.49 25.13 20.67
C SER A 787 -23.69 26.26 21.30
N LEU A 788 -24.32 27.39 21.58
CA LEU A 788 -23.69 28.53 22.26
C LEU A 788 -23.37 28.19 23.72
N ALA A 789 -24.28 27.54 24.44
CA ALA A 789 -24.07 27.06 25.80
C ALA A 789 -22.88 26.09 25.91
N ASN A 790 -22.70 25.19 24.96
CA ASN A 790 -21.55 24.29 24.93
C ASN A 790 -20.23 25.05 24.78
N ARG A 791 -20.18 26.09 23.94
CA ARG A 791 -18.98 26.95 23.80
C ARG A 791 -18.68 27.78 25.06
N LEU A 792 -19.71 28.11 25.83
CA LEU A 792 -19.56 28.82 27.12
C LEU A 792 -19.15 27.89 28.24
N LYS A 793 -19.57 26.62 28.20
CA LYS A 793 -19.11 25.60 29.19
C LYS A 793 -17.59 25.38 29.16
N ASP A 794 -16.94 25.53 28.01
CA ASP A 794 -15.48 25.48 27.91
C ASP A 794 -14.78 26.59 28.72
N LYS A 795 -15.58 27.61 29.14
CA LYS A 795 -15.14 28.72 29.99
C LYS A 795 -15.78 28.69 31.37
N ASP A 796 -16.35 27.55 31.79
CA ASP A 796 -17.07 27.37 33.05
C ASP A 796 -18.27 28.32 33.23
N ILE A 797 -18.97 28.71 32.15
CA ILE A 797 -20.13 29.61 32.22
C ILE A 797 -21.38 28.83 31.84
N ASN A 798 -22.40 28.88 32.67
CA ASN A 798 -23.70 28.30 32.38
C ASN A 798 -24.63 29.33 31.73
N MET A 799 -25.54 28.85 30.86
CA MET A 799 -26.49 29.73 30.15
C MET A 799 -27.92 29.19 30.25
N GLU A 800 -28.84 30.06 30.63
CA GLU A 800 -30.29 29.83 30.59
C GLU A 800 -30.96 30.84 29.64
N VAL A 801 -32.01 30.45 28.95
CA VAL A 801 -32.74 31.33 28.01
C VAL A 801 -34.24 31.29 28.34
N THR A 802 -34.81 32.45 28.55
CA THR A 802 -36.26 32.55 28.82
C THR A 802 -37.10 32.46 27.53
N ASP A 803 -38.38 32.09 27.66
CA ASP A 803 -39.31 32.05 26.52
C ASP A 803 -39.60 33.45 25.96
N ALA A 804 -39.54 34.50 26.82
CA ALA A 804 -39.65 35.88 26.37
C ALA A 804 -38.53 36.28 25.42
N ALA A 805 -37.26 35.89 25.73
CA ALA A 805 -36.14 36.09 24.82
C ALA A 805 -36.30 35.33 23.50
N LYS A 806 -36.80 34.09 23.56
CA LYS A 806 -37.05 33.30 22.32
C LYS A 806 -38.12 33.96 21.44
N ASP A 807 -39.19 34.50 22.01
CA ASP A 807 -40.23 35.17 21.26
C ASP A 807 -39.70 36.44 20.56
N ILE A 808 -38.80 37.20 21.18
CA ILE A 808 -38.12 38.32 20.54
C ILE A 808 -37.21 37.82 19.41
N MET A 809 -36.44 36.74 19.61
CA MET A 809 -35.58 36.16 18.58
C MET A 809 -36.39 35.65 17.38
N VAL A 810 -37.58 35.08 17.60
CA VAL A 810 -38.51 34.67 16.51
C VAL A 810 -38.99 35.92 15.75
N ARG A 811 -39.41 36.99 16.46
CA ARG A 811 -39.94 38.16 15.83
C ARG A 811 -38.93 38.91 14.98
N GLU A 812 -37.71 39.07 15.47
CA GLU A 812 -36.65 39.83 14.82
C GLU A 812 -35.74 38.99 13.88
N GLY A 813 -35.64 37.71 14.13
CA GLY A 813 -34.75 36.83 13.41
C GLY A 813 -35.41 35.99 12.33
N TYR A 814 -36.74 35.94 12.23
CA TYR A 814 -37.45 35.16 11.22
C TYR A 814 -38.03 36.01 10.10
N ASP A 815 -37.84 35.61 8.88
CA ASP A 815 -38.46 36.15 7.70
C ASP A 815 -39.10 35.02 6.89
N PRO A 816 -40.41 35.10 6.51
CA PRO A 816 -41.09 34.04 5.78
C PRO A 816 -40.39 33.63 4.46
N VAL A 817 -39.75 34.57 3.77
CA VAL A 817 -39.06 34.36 2.49
C VAL A 817 -37.67 33.77 2.67
N TYR A 818 -36.93 34.21 3.71
CA TYR A 818 -35.57 33.78 3.97
C TYR A 818 -35.44 32.69 5.06
N GLY A 819 -36.57 32.29 5.66
CA GLY A 819 -36.67 31.24 6.67
C GLY A 819 -35.84 31.53 7.94
N ALA A 820 -35.14 30.53 8.45
CA ALA A 820 -34.29 30.65 9.64
C ALA A 820 -32.88 31.24 9.36
N ARG A 821 -32.53 31.60 8.11
CA ARG A 821 -31.20 32.12 7.77
C ARG A 821 -30.88 33.47 8.44
N PRO A 822 -31.82 34.45 8.51
CA PRO A 822 -31.60 35.70 9.25
C PRO A 822 -31.45 35.47 10.76
N LEU A 823 -32.06 34.45 11.35
CA LEU A 823 -32.03 34.13 12.78
C LEU A 823 -30.60 33.89 13.29
N LYS A 824 -29.81 33.07 12.56
CA LYS A 824 -28.40 32.81 12.92
C LYS A 824 -27.59 34.10 12.93
N ARG A 825 -27.84 34.99 12.00
CA ARG A 825 -27.17 36.28 11.91
C ARG A 825 -27.58 37.21 13.04
N TYR A 826 -28.87 37.21 13.40
CA TYR A 826 -29.41 37.97 14.52
C TYR A 826 -28.81 37.55 15.85
N ILE A 827 -28.76 36.24 16.13
CA ILE A 827 -28.14 35.67 17.32
C ILE A 827 -26.67 36.07 17.40
N GLY A 828 -25.89 35.91 16.33
CA GLY A 828 -24.49 36.30 16.29
C GLY A 828 -24.26 37.79 16.52
N ASN A 829 -25.00 38.66 15.82
CA ASN A 829 -24.81 40.08 15.90
C ASN A 829 -25.34 40.71 17.20
N THR A 830 -26.40 40.14 17.77
CA THR A 830 -27.04 40.70 18.98
C THR A 830 -26.53 39.95 20.19
N LEU A 831 -26.92 38.70 20.38
CA LEU A 831 -26.64 37.93 21.61
C LEU A 831 -25.16 37.63 21.85
N GLU A 832 -24.51 37.02 20.85
CA GLU A 832 -23.05 36.66 21.02
C GLU A 832 -22.20 37.93 21.23
N THR A 833 -22.57 39.05 20.54
CA THR A 833 -21.87 40.32 20.73
C THR A 833 -22.06 40.91 22.10
N ILE A 834 -23.26 40.84 22.68
CA ILE A 834 -23.53 41.34 24.06
C ILE A 834 -22.76 40.46 25.06
N ILE A 835 -22.79 39.13 24.95
CA ILE A 835 -22.03 38.18 25.77
C ILE A 835 -20.55 38.52 25.69
N ALA A 836 -19.99 38.64 24.48
CA ALA A 836 -18.58 38.93 24.29
C ALA A 836 -18.15 40.25 24.94
N ARG A 837 -18.98 41.32 24.80
CA ARG A 837 -18.67 42.59 25.46
C ARG A 837 -18.69 42.50 27.00
N LYS A 838 -19.66 41.79 27.60
CA LYS A 838 -19.76 41.63 29.05
C LYS A 838 -18.59 40.73 29.56
N LEU A 839 -18.16 39.73 28.82
CA LEU A 839 -16.97 38.93 29.12
C LEU A 839 -15.68 39.78 29.11
N ILE A 840 -15.46 40.57 28.05
CA ILE A 840 -14.28 41.43 27.96
C ILE A 840 -14.29 42.52 29.04
N ALA A 841 -15.48 43.03 29.43
CA ALA A 841 -15.63 44.01 30.48
C ALA A 841 -15.47 43.40 31.90
N GLY A 842 -15.28 42.07 32.03
CA GLY A 842 -15.16 41.38 33.32
C GLY A 842 -16.47 41.33 34.13
N GLN A 843 -17.61 41.59 33.50
CA GLN A 843 -18.94 41.52 34.08
C GLN A 843 -19.48 40.07 34.14
N ILE A 844 -18.93 39.19 33.36
CA ILE A 844 -19.17 37.72 33.38
C ILE A 844 -17.84 37.05 33.69
N ARG A 845 -17.80 36.19 34.70
CA ARG A 845 -16.59 35.46 35.15
C ARG A 845 -16.79 33.95 35.04
N ASN A 846 -15.70 33.21 35.12
CA ASN A 846 -15.76 31.77 35.19
C ASN A 846 -16.55 31.32 36.44
N GLY A 847 -17.49 30.44 36.30
CA GLY A 847 -18.40 29.97 37.35
C GLY A 847 -19.77 30.67 37.38
N ASP A 848 -19.94 31.74 36.59
CA ASP A 848 -21.22 32.50 36.57
C ASP A 848 -22.27 31.75 35.71
N THR A 849 -23.54 32.02 36.06
CA THR A 849 -24.70 31.61 35.25
C THR A 849 -25.31 32.83 34.63
N ILE A 850 -25.41 32.86 33.30
CA ILE A 850 -26.05 33.94 32.56
C ILE A 850 -27.46 33.57 32.18
N VAL A 851 -28.38 34.47 32.38
CA VAL A 851 -29.77 34.36 31.96
C VAL A 851 -30.04 35.35 30.82
N VAL A 852 -30.40 34.80 29.66
CA VAL A 852 -30.83 35.59 28.50
C VAL A 852 -32.31 35.85 28.67
N ASP A 853 -32.70 37.07 28.89
CA ASP A 853 -34.09 37.45 29.12
C ASP A 853 -34.54 38.53 28.11
N GLY A 854 -35.86 38.64 27.95
CA GLY A 854 -36.49 39.63 27.07
C GLY A 854 -37.14 40.72 27.88
N ASP A 855 -36.68 41.99 27.68
CA ASP A 855 -37.37 43.19 28.24
C ASP A 855 -37.95 44.04 27.11
N GLY A 856 -39.25 43.83 26.91
CA GLY A 856 -39.99 44.55 25.87
C GLY A 856 -39.55 44.13 24.46
N ASP A 857 -38.81 44.99 23.76
CA ASP A 857 -38.32 44.69 22.40
C ASP A 857 -36.83 44.31 22.35
N ASN A 858 -36.16 44.32 23.50
CA ASN A 858 -34.69 44.05 23.56
C ASN A 858 -34.36 42.77 24.30
N ILE A 859 -33.27 42.18 23.92
CA ILE A 859 -32.66 41.06 24.68
C ILE A 859 -31.66 41.63 25.68
N ASP A 860 -31.80 41.26 26.93
CA ASP A 860 -30.82 41.57 28.00
C ASP A 860 -30.22 40.31 28.57
N ILE A 861 -29.02 40.44 29.18
CA ILE A 861 -28.27 39.34 29.80
C ILE A 861 -28.06 39.69 31.28
N VAL A 862 -28.67 38.90 32.12
CA VAL A 862 -28.52 39.02 33.59
C VAL A 862 -27.52 37.97 34.06
N VAL A 863 -26.58 38.36 34.90
CA VAL A 863 -25.63 37.47 35.53
C VAL A 863 -26.17 37.11 36.91
N LYS A 864 -26.35 35.79 37.16
CA LYS A 864 -26.71 35.19 38.44
C LYS A 864 -25.51 34.80 39.26
#